data_06272b4879a7ba5bdf08f78223b5e691
#
_entry.id   06272b4879a7ba5bdf08f78223b5e691
#
_cell.length_a   1.000
_cell.length_b   1.000
_cell.length_c   1.000
_cell.angle_alpha   90.00
_cell.angle_beta   90.00
_cell.angle_gamma   90.00
#
_symmetry.space_group_name_H-M   'P 1'
#
loop_
_entity.id
_entity.type
_entity.pdbx_description
1 polymer ?
#
loop_
_entity_poly.entity_id
_entity_poly.type
_entity_poly.pdbx_seq_one_letter_code
_entity_poly.pdbx_strand_id
1 'polypeptide(L)'
;MTDYLLLIFIFLFAGVVAVPIASHFKLGSVLGYLIAGIAISPVLSVLLVDVESLQHIAEFGVVMMLFLVGLELEPRLLWQMRARLLGLGGFQVLLTTGLVMGVAMLLGQSWSMALAIGLVFSLSSTAIVLQTLNEKGLMKSDGGKGSFSVLLFQDIAVIPMLALLPLLALPSLTGGLEHGAAALGETAAHDAGLSLVTGLNAWQTALVTIAAIAAVIFGGSRLTAPLFRYIASARLRELFTASALLLIVSIALLMSLVGLSPALGTFLAGVVLANSEYRHELESDIDPFKGLLLGLFFMTVGAGINFALLFDNLGVILALTIGLILLKAAVIFVVARFFELRGANLWLISLGLAQAGEFGFVLLSFTVASNVIPNAIAEQLLLIVALSMLLTPLLFIIYERIIAPRYQAKINREADPIDQHCKVIIAGHGRVGGIANRMLRGAGFDTTVIDFSSSNLEMLRAFNMKVYYGDATRPDLLHAAGIDSADILVIAIDGKEHITELVRYMTKTHPHVHLIARAVDRHHVYDLWAAGCRDIVRETFDSSLRIGRSALIALGQSEAKAQQVSSLFEKVDRRFMREMADLYDPEVLPHQNPAYVSKVIELNEEWARQIKDKTLASQDDELSEEDIEKLGDIYLSNPTNG
;
A
#
# COMPACT_ATOMS: atom_id res chain seq x y z
N MET A 1 -32.54 24.07 1.57
CA MET A 1 -31.62 23.57 2.62
C MET A 1 -31.82 22.09 2.90
N THR A 2 -33.07 21.62 3.04
CA THR A 2 -33.41 20.19 3.26
C THR A 2 -32.88 19.30 2.13
N ASP A 3 -32.98 19.72 0.88
CA ASP A 3 -32.56 18.95 -0.28
C ASP A 3 -31.03 18.77 -0.34
N TYR A 4 -30.24 19.80 0.01
CA TYR A 4 -28.80 19.68 0.10
C TYR A 4 -28.36 18.76 1.24
N LEU A 5 -29.04 18.82 2.40
CA LEU A 5 -28.75 17.92 3.52
C LEU A 5 -29.11 16.46 3.16
N LEU A 6 -30.21 16.25 2.47
CA LEU A 6 -30.60 14.92 1.98
C LEU A 6 -29.55 14.38 0.99
N LEU A 7 -29.08 15.21 0.08
CA LEU A 7 -28.06 14.83 -0.89
C LEU A 7 -26.75 14.43 -0.19
N ILE A 8 -26.25 15.29 0.71
CA ILE A 8 -25.03 14.99 1.52
C ILE A 8 -25.22 13.68 2.29
N PHE A 9 -26.40 13.47 2.90
CA PHE A 9 -26.71 12.24 3.62
C PHE A 9 -26.64 11.02 2.71
N ILE A 10 -27.25 11.06 1.50
CA ILE A 10 -27.24 9.95 0.54
C ILE A 10 -25.82 9.57 0.15
N PHE A 11 -24.99 10.55 -0.22
CA PHE A 11 -23.61 10.30 -0.63
C PHE A 11 -22.74 9.77 0.52
N LEU A 12 -22.86 10.36 1.71
CA LEU A 12 -22.11 9.89 2.90
C LEU A 12 -22.56 8.49 3.30
N PHE A 13 -23.88 8.23 3.34
CA PHE A 13 -24.42 6.92 3.68
C PHE A 13 -23.95 5.84 2.69
N ALA A 14 -24.04 6.12 1.39
CA ALA A 14 -23.60 5.20 0.35
C ALA A 14 -22.10 4.90 0.45
N GLY A 15 -21.27 5.91 0.65
CA GLY A 15 -19.82 5.74 0.82
C GLY A 15 -19.46 4.94 2.08
N VAL A 16 -20.06 5.29 3.23
CA VAL A 16 -19.80 4.62 4.52
C VAL A 16 -20.23 3.15 4.50
N VAL A 17 -21.26 2.80 3.74
CA VAL A 17 -21.72 1.40 3.61
C VAL A 17 -20.91 0.63 2.56
N ALA A 18 -20.75 1.19 1.37
CA ALA A 18 -20.19 0.45 0.23
C ALA A 18 -18.66 0.27 0.34
N VAL A 19 -17.93 1.26 0.86
CA VAL A 19 -16.47 1.19 0.92
C VAL A 19 -15.96 0.09 1.87
N PRO A 20 -16.47 -0.07 3.10
CA PRO A 20 -16.07 -1.19 3.96
C PRO A 20 -16.41 -2.56 3.35
N ILE A 21 -17.59 -2.66 2.69
CA ILE A 21 -17.98 -3.89 1.97
C ILE A 21 -16.98 -4.20 0.85
N ALA A 22 -16.68 -3.21 0.00
CA ALA A 22 -15.69 -3.37 -1.07
C ALA A 22 -14.32 -3.76 -0.53
N SER A 23 -13.86 -3.12 0.55
CA SER A 23 -12.61 -3.45 1.21
C SER A 23 -12.59 -4.87 1.78
N HIS A 24 -13.70 -5.34 2.34
CA HIS A 24 -13.85 -6.72 2.80
C HIS A 24 -13.67 -7.73 1.65
N PHE A 25 -14.21 -7.40 0.46
CA PHE A 25 -14.02 -8.20 -0.75
C PHE A 25 -12.69 -7.92 -1.49
N LYS A 26 -11.80 -7.12 -0.90
CA LYS A 26 -10.48 -6.75 -1.47
C LYS A 26 -10.56 -6.03 -2.82
N LEU A 27 -11.63 -5.26 -3.03
CA LEU A 27 -11.87 -4.49 -4.26
C LEU A 27 -11.24 -3.09 -4.22
N GLY A 28 -10.82 -2.61 -3.04
CA GLY A 28 -10.30 -1.27 -2.85
C GLY A 28 -11.38 -0.19 -2.68
N SER A 29 -10.98 0.95 -2.13
CA SER A 29 -11.90 2.05 -1.81
C SER A 29 -12.47 2.73 -3.07
N VAL A 30 -11.65 2.91 -4.10
CA VAL A 30 -12.06 3.54 -5.38
C VAL A 30 -13.23 2.80 -6.01
N LEU A 31 -13.11 1.47 -6.10
CA LEU A 31 -14.18 0.65 -6.65
C LEU A 31 -15.41 0.64 -5.74
N GLY A 32 -15.21 0.72 -4.42
CA GLY A 32 -16.29 0.88 -3.44
C GLY A 32 -17.10 2.14 -3.67
N TYR A 33 -16.46 3.27 -3.89
CA TYR A 33 -17.13 4.54 -4.22
C TYR A 33 -17.85 4.49 -5.58
N LEU A 34 -17.24 3.87 -6.58
CA LEU A 34 -17.89 3.70 -7.89
C LEU A 34 -19.17 2.86 -7.79
N ILE A 35 -19.12 1.73 -7.08
CA ILE A 35 -20.28 0.87 -6.81
C ILE A 35 -21.35 1.62 -6.00
N ALA A 36 -20.93 2.41 -5.00
CA ALA A 36 -21.84 3.27 -4.25
C ALA A 36 -22.61 4.23 -5.16
N GLY A 37 -21.88 4.89 -6.07
CA GLY A 37 -22.46 5.78 -7.09
C GLY A 37 -23.49 5.08 -7.97
N ILE A 38 -23.15 3.91 -8.48
CA ILE A 38 -24.07 3.06 -9.26
C ILE A 38 -25.32 2.75 -8.45
N ALA A 39 -25.17 2.36 -7.19
CA ALA A 39 -26.29 1.96 -6.35
C ALA A 39 -27.26 3.13 -6.03
N ILE A 40 -26.75 4.36 -5.89
CA ILE A 40 -27.58 5.54 -5.62
C ILE A 40 -28.13 6.20 -6.88
N SER A 41 -27.64 5.86 -8.08
CA SER A 41 -28.09 6.46 -9.36
C SER A 41 -29.61 6.47 -9.54
N PRO A 42 -30.38 5.39 -9.25
CA PRO A 42 -31.81 5.41 -9.35
C PRO A 42 -32.50 6.39 -8.38
N VAL A 43 -31.90 6.57 -7.18
CA VAL A 43 -32.45 7.52 -6.19
C VAL A 43 -32.19 8.95 -6.63
N LEU A 44 -31.01 9.25 -7.18
CA LEU A 44 -30.68 10.58 -7.70
C LEU A 44 -31.57 10.96 -8.90
N SER A 45 -31.88 10.00 -9.78
CA SER A 45 -32.79 10.23 -10.91
C SER A 45 -34.23 10.55 -10.47
N VAL A 46 -34.74 9.89 -9.43
CA VAL A 46 -36.07 10.19 -8.84
C VAL A 46 -36.07 11.57 -8.19
N LEU A 47 -34.96 11.99 -7.58
CA LEU A 47 -34.83 13.31 -6.96
C LEU A 47 -34.51 14.42 -7.97
N LEU A 48 -34.45 14.12 -9.28
CA LEU A 48 -34.10 15.06 -10.36
C LEU A 48 -32.78 15.83 -10.07
N VAL A 49 -31.81 15.15 -9.46
CA VAL A 49 -30.53 15.73 -9.15
C VAL A 49 -29.69 15.78 -10.41
N ASP A 50 -29.14 16.95 -10.69
CA ASP A 50 -28.14 17.13 -11.75
C ASP A 50 -26.78 16.61 -11.30
N VAL A 51 -26.44 15.39 -11.74
CA VAL A 51 -25.19 14.71 -11.42
C VAL A 51 -23.99 15.43 -12.03
N GLU A 52 -24.16 16.10 -13.17
CA GLU A 52 -23.09 16.83 -13.87
C GLU A 52 -22.63 18.05 -13.05
N SER A 53 -23.55 18.82 -12.49
CA SER A 53 -23.23 19.92 -11.57
C SER A 53 -22.49 19.46 -10.31
N LEU A 54 -22.85 18.27 -9.79
CA LEU A 54 -22.13 17.69 -8.65
C LEU A 54 -20.72 17.22 -9.01
N GLN A 55 -20.55 16.71 -10.23
CA GLN A 55 -19.25 16.27 -10.73
C GLN A 55 -18.25 17.44 -10.79
N HIS A 56 -18.66 18.62 -11.21
CA HIS A 56 -17.81 19.83 -11.19
C HIS A 56 -17.30 20.18 -9.78
N ILE A 57 -18.14 20.02 -8.75
CA ILE A 57 -17.71 20.23 -7.36
C ILE A 57 -16.73 19.12 -6.94
N ALA A 58 -17.02 17.89 -7.33
CA ALA A 58 -16.21 16.72 -6.99
C ALA A 58 -14.83 16.72 -7.69
N GLU A 59 -14.71 17.36 -8.85
CA GLU A 59 -13.42 17.55 -9.56
C GLU A 59 -12.38 18.29 -8.71
N PHE A 60 -12.83 19.11 -7.76
CA PHE A 60 -11.91 19.73 -6.79
C PHE A 60 -11.18 18.70 -5.93
N GLY A 61 -11.75 17.53 -5.70
CA GLY A 61 -11.07 16.40 -5.06
C GLY A 61 -9.89 15.89 -5.87
N VAL A 62 -10.03 15.88 -7.21
CA VAL A 62 -8.93 15.53 -8.13
C VAL A 62 -7.82 16.56 -8.08
N VAL A 63 -8.17 17.85 -8.02
CA VAL A 63 -7.21 18.95 -7.87
C VAL A 63 -6.40 18.80 -6.58
N MET A 64 -7.04 18.47 -5.46
CA MET A 64 -6.37 18.17 -4.18
C MET A 64 -5.50 16.91 -4.25
N MET A 65 -5.99 15.87 -4.92
CA MET A 65 -5.23 14.64 -5.10
C MET A 65 -3.92 14.91 -5.86
N LEU A 66 -3.99 15.66 -6.95
CA LEU A 66 -2.81 15.99 -7.76
C LEU A 66 -1.83 16.90 -7.00
N PHE A 67 -2.32 17.80 -6.15
CA PHE A 67 -1.46 18.56 -5.24
C PHE A 67 -0.67 17.62 -4.31
N LEU A 68 -1.34 16.66 -3.67
CA LEU A 68 -0.69 15.71 -2.76
C LEU A 68 0.27 14.77 -3.51
N VAL A 69 -0.12 14.27 -4.69
CA VAL A 69 0.79 13.50 -5.56
C VAL A 69 2.06 14.30 -5.85
N GLY A 70 1.92 15.60 -6.18
CA GLY A 70 3.06 16.48 -6.35
C GLY A 70 3.92 16.65 -5.08
N LEU A 71 3.27 16.75 -3.93
CA LEU A 71 3.91 16.91 -2.62
C LEU A 71 4.68 15.65 -2.17
N GLU A 72 4.19 14.48 -2.52
CA GLU A 72 4.81 13.18 -2.21
C GLU A 72 6.05 12.89 -3.06
N LEU A 73 6.25 13.61 -4.18
CA LEU A 73 7.39 13.39 -5.06
C LEU A 73 8.70 13.81 -4.41
N GLU A 74 9.54 12.84 -4.10
CA GLU A 74 10.92 13.06 -3.64
C GLU A 74 11.91 13.08 -4.82
N PRO A 75 12.43 14.24 -5.24
CA PRO A 75 13.32 14.33 -6.40
C PRO A 75 14.57 13.46 -6.28
N ARG A 76 15.07 13.26 -5.06
CA ARG A 76 16.25 12.42 -4.80
C ARG A 76 15.97 10.94 -5.06
N LEU A 77 14.82 10.45 -4.61
CA LEU A 77 14.39 9.06 -4.82
C LEU A 77 14.13 8.79 -6.31
N LEU A 78 13.45 9.72 -6.98
CA LEU A 78 13.21 9.65 -8.42
C LEU A 78 14.51 9.57 -9.22
N TRP A 79 15.51 10.36 -8.83
CA TRP A 79 16.81 10.33 -9.50
C TRP A 79 17.57 9.00 -9.30
N GLN A 80 17.47 8.40 -8.12
CA GLN A 80 18.06 7.09 -7.86
C GLN A 80 17.40 5.98 -8.67
N MET A 81 16.08 6.06 -8.86
CA MET A 81 15.28 5.05 -9.58
C MET A 81 15.15 5.34 -11.08
N ARG A 82 15.76 6.41 -11.62
CA ARG A 82 15.53 6.92 -12.98
C ARG A 82 15.64 5.86 -14.09
N ALA A 83 16.56 4.92 -13.99
CA ALA A 83 16.75 3.91 -15.01
C ALA A 83 15.56 2.93 -15.12
N ARG A 84 15.01 2.50 -13.98
CA ARG A 84 13.81 1.65 -13.95
C ARG A 84 12.54 2.46 -14.25
N LEU A 85 12.46 3.66 -13.73
CA LEU A 85 11.32 4.57 -13.87
C LEU A 85 11.12 4.99 -15.33
N LEU A 86 12.14 5.54 -15.97
CA LEU A 86 12.11 5.96 -17.37
C LEU A 86 12.14 4.74 -18.32
N GLY A 87 12.90 3.70 -17.96
CA GLY A 87 12.98 2.49 -18.78
C GLY A 87 11.67 1.72 -18.74
N LEU A 88 11.33 1.11 -17.61
CA LEU A 88 10.15 0.24 -17.52
C LEU A 88 8.84 1.04 -17.67
N GLY A 89 8.69 2.15 -16.94
CA GLY A 89 7.50 2.99 -16.98
C GLY A 89 7.36 3.77 -18.28
N GLY A 90 8.42 4.44 -18.74
CA GLY A 90 8.40 5.24 -19.95
C GLY A 90 8.11 4.42 -21.20
N PHE A 91 8.81 3.29 -21.40
CA PHE A 91 8.53 2.41 -22.53
C PHE A 91 7.12 1.82 -22.47
N GLN A 92 6.63 1.45 -21.27
CA GLN A 92 5.27 0.94 -21.13
C GLN A 92 4.24 1.99 -21.56
N VAL A 93 4.34 3.23 -21.07
CA VAL A 93 3.40 4.31 -21.43
C VAL A 93 3.45 4.59 -22.92
N LEU A 94 4.64 4.77 -23.50
CA LEU A 94 4.79 5.08 -24.93
C LEU A 94 4.26 3.97 -25.83
N LEU A 95 4.62 2.71 -25.55
CA LEU A 95 4.18 1.57 -26.36
C LEU A 95 2.68 1.34 -26.23
N THR A 96 2.12 1.44 -25.00
CA THR A 96 0.69 1.29 -24.81
C THR A 96 -0.07 2.41 -25.53
N THR A 97 0.36 3.67 -25.36
CA THR A 97 -0.22 4.81 -26.06
C THR A 97 -0.20 4.60 -27.58
N GLY A 98 0.94 4.21 -28.14
CA GLY A 98 1.08 4.01 -29.58
C GLY A 98 0.20 2.87 -30.13
N LEU A 99 0.13 1.74 -29.42
CA LEU A 99 -0.67 0.60 -29.85
C LEU A 99 -2.17 0.87 -29.70
N VAL A 100 -2.61 1.47 -28.59
CA VAL A 100 -4.01 1.85 -28.39
C VAL A 100 -4.42 2.92 -29.41
N MET A 101 -3.55 3.92 -29.67
CA MET A 101 -3.74 4.90 -30.74
C MET A 101 -3.93 4.21 -32.09
N GLY A 102 -3.05 3.25 -32.42
CA GLY A 102 -3.17 2.48 -33.67
C GLY A 102 -4.50 1.74 -33.78
N VAL A 103 -4.95 1.07 -32.72
CA VAL A 103 -6.24 0.40 -32.68
C VAL A 103 -7.40 1.40 -32.83
N ALA A 104 -7.34 2.54 -32.14
CA ALA A 104 -8.37 3.56 -32.24
C ALA A 104 -8.47 4.16 -33.65
N MET A 105 -7.32 4.37 -34.32
CA MET A 105 -7.29 4.81 -35.73
C MET A 105 -7.87 3.75 -36.68
N LEU A 106 -7.59 2.47 -36.45
CA LEU A 106 -8.21 1.37 -37.22
C LEU A 106 -9.73 1.30 -37.04
N LEU A 107 -10.22 1.71 -35.88
CA LEU A 107 -11.65 1.86 -35.59
C LEU A 107 -12.25 3.16 -36.15
N GLY A 108 -11.48 3.93 -36.93
CA GLY A 108 -11.96 5.13 -37.64
C GLY A 108 -11.85 6.44 -36.84
N GLN A 109 -11.16 6.45 -35.70
CA GLN A 109 -10.97 7.69 -34.93
C GLN A 109 -9.87 8.57 -35.55
N SER A 110 -10.03 9.90 -35.41
CA SER A 110 -8.99 10.85 -35.85
C SER A 110 -7.69 10.65 -35.05
N TRP A 111 -6.56 11.02 -35.61
CA TRP A 111 -5.26 10.84 -34.95
C TRP A 111 -5.17 11.54 -33.58
N SER A 112 -5.76 12.73 -33.45
CA SER A 112 -5.75 13.50 -32.20
C SER A 112 -6.59 12.84 -31.13
N MET A 113 -7.80 12.38 -31.47
CA MET A 113 -8.67 11.63 -30.59
C MET A 113 -8.04 10.26 -30.24
N ALA A 114 -7.48 9.55 -31.21
CA ALA A 114 -6.81 8.28 -31.00
C ALA A 114 -5.60 8.40 -30.08
N LEU A 115 -4.82 9.48 -30.20
CA LEU A 115 -3.72 9.78 -29.29
C LEU A 115 -4.23 10.04 -27.86
N ALA A 116 -5.29 10.83 -27.70
CA ALA A 116 -5.90 11.08 -26.39
C ALA A 116 -6.39 9.77 -25.73
N ILE A 117 -7.06 8.90 -26.49
CA ILE A 117 -7.50 7.57 -26.02
C ILE A 117 -6.30 6.72 -25.60
N GLY A 118 -5.22 6.75 -26.39
CA GLY A 118 -3.98 6.03 -26.08
C GLY A 118 -3.33 6.50 -24.78
N LEU A 119 -3.25 7.81 -24.55
CA LEU A 119 -2.73 8.41 -23.30
C LEU A 119 -3.57 7.97 -22.11
N VAL A 120 -4.89 8.09 -22.19
CA VAL A 120 -5.83 7.69 -21.14
C VAL A 120 -5.65 6.23 -20.73
N PHE A 121 -5.62 5.32 -21.69
CA PHE A 121 -5.52 3.88 -21.43
C PHE A 121 -4.10 3.38 -21.14
N SER A 122 -3.08 4.21 -21.30
CA SER A 122 -1.72 3.85 -20.90
C SER A 122 -1.55 3.75 -19.39
N LEU A 123 -2.37 4.46 -18.63
CA LEU A 123 -2.34 4.52 -17.17
C LEU A 123 -3.00 3.30 -16.52
N SER A 124 -2.52 2.90 -15.35
CA SER A 124 -3.06 1.80 -14.55
C SER A 124 -3.44 2.29 -13.15
N SER A 125 -4.27 1.53 -12.43
CA SER A 125 -4.73 1.95 -11.09
C SER A 125 -3.64 1.73 -10.04
N THR A 126 -3.10 2.83 -9.52
CA THR A 126 -2.11 2.83 -8.43
C THR A 126 -2.73 2.28 -7.14
N ALA A 127 -3.92 2.75 -6.78
CA ALA A 127 -4.59 2.37 -5.53
C ALA A 127 -4.86 0.85 -5.46
N ILE A 128 -5.51 0.27 -6.49
CA ILE A 128 -5.89 -1.15 -6.49
C ILE A 128 -4.64 -2.05 -6.48
N VAL A 129 -3.65 -1.71 -7.31
CA VAL A 129 -2.45 -2.55 -7.46
C VAL A 129 -1.60 -2.54 -6.20
N LEU A 130 -1.28 -1.36 -5.65
CA LEU A 130 -0.44 -1.26 -4.45
C LEU A 130 -1.13 -1.85 -3.23
N GLN A 131 -2.44 -1.62 -3.07
CA GLN A 131 -3.22 -2.24 -2.00
C GLN A 131 -3.15 -3.77 -2.12
N THR A 132 -3.42 -4.34 -3.30
CA THR A 132 -3.39 -5.79 -3.51
C THR A 132 -2.00 -6.39 -3.28
N LEU A 133 -0.94 -5.73 -3.76
CA LEU A 133 0.44 -6.19 -3.55
C LEU A 133 0.84 -6.16 -2.07
N ASN A 134 0.40 -5.14 -1.32
CA ASN A 134 0.65 -5.04 0.12
C ASN A 134 -0.09 -6.11 0.91
N GLU A 135 -1.39 -6.30 0.67
CA GLU A 135 -2.22 -7.31 1.33
C GLU A 135 -1.69 -8.73 1.12
N LYS A 136 -1.14 -8.99 -0.07
CA LYS A 136 -0.59 -10.30 -0.44
C LYS A 136 0.91 -10.45 -0.08
N GLY A 137 1.54 -9.44 0.50
CA GLY A 137 2.98 -9.45 0.85
C GLY A 137 3.92 -9.49 -0.36
N LEU A 138 3.42 -9.18 -1.57
CA LEU A 138 4.16 -9.27 -2.83
C LEU A 138 4.94 -7.99 -3.17
N MET A 139 4.81 -6.92 -2.38
CA MET A 139 5.44 -5.62 -2.63
C MET A 139 6.98 -5.70 -2.66
N LYS A 140 7.57 -6.59 -1.85
CA LYS A 140 9.03 -6.78 -1.78
C LYS A 140 9.60 -7.62 -2.94
N SER A 141 8.76 -8.30 -3.72
CA SER A 141 9.17 -9.08 -4.90
C SER A 141 9.67 -8.18 -6.02
N ASP A 142 10.45 -8.72 -6.96
CA ASP A 142 10.91 -7.94 -8.12
C ASP A 142 9.75 -7.47 -9.01
N GLY A 143 8.68 -8.29 -9.12
CA GLY A 143 7.44 -7.91 -9.78
C GLY A 143 6.72 -6.76 -9.07
N GLY A 144 6.65 -6.79 -7.73
CA GLY A 144 6.07 -5.72 -6.92
C GLY A 144 6.85 -4.41 -7.04
N LYS A 145 8.17 -4.45 -6.93
CA LYS A 145 9.05 -3.28 -7.11
C LYS A 145 8.96 -2.73 -8.55
N GLY A 146 8.87 -3.62 -9.54
CA GLY A 146 8.66 -3.24 -10.93
C GLY A 146 7.32 -2.54 -11.13
N SER A 147 6.23 -3.10 -10.58
CA SER A 147 4.90 -2.49 -10.62
C SER A 147 4.90 -1.10 -9.98
N PHE A 148 5.50 -0.96 -8.80
CA PHE A 148 5.63 0.34 -8.13
C PHE A 148 6.36 1.37 -8.99
N SER A 149 7.46 0.97 -9.65
CA SER A 149 8.22 1.88 -10.53
C SER A 149 7.41 2.34 -11.73
N VAL A 150 6.61 1.45 -12.34
CA VAL A 150 5.74 1.80 -13.48
C VAL A 150 4.62 2.74 -13.02
N LEU A 151 3.93 2.43 -11.93
CA LEU A 151 2.85 3.25 -11.39
C LEU A 151 3.34 4.66 -11.04
N LEU A 152 4.47 4.75 -10.34
CA LEU A 152 5.08 6.04 -10.00
C LEU A 152 5.43 6.86 -11.26
N PHE A 153 5.91 6.22 -12.33
CA PHE A 153 6.12 6.90 -13.59
C PHE A 153 4.80 7.37 -14.21
N GLN A 154 3.77 6.54 -14.19
CA GLN A 154 2.45 6.88 -14.73
C GLN A 154 1.84 8.08 -14.00
N ASP A 155 1.93 8.13 -12.67
CA ASP A 155 1.44 9.26 -11.87
C ASP A 155 2.14 10.57 -12.24
N ILE A 156 3.45 10.53 -12.53
CA ILE A 156 4.20 11.68 -13.03
C ILE A 156 3.80 12.01 -14.47
N ALA A 157 3.58 11.01 -15.30
CA ALA A 157 3.27 11.18 -16.72
C ALA A 157 1.88 11.81 -16.95
N VAL A 158 0.94 11.69 -16.01
CA VAL A 158 -0.37 12.37 -16.08
C VAL A 158 -0.22 13.86 -16.33
N ILE A 159 0.83 14.49 -15.79
CA ILE A 159 1.03 15.95 -15.86
C ILE A 159 1.30 16.43 -17.28
N PRO A 160 2.34 15.93 -17.99
CA PRO A 160 2.53 16.30 -19.38
C PRO A 160 1.35 15.86 -20.27
N MET A 161 0.59 14.80 -19.88
CA MET A 161 -0.62 14.42 -20.59
C MET A 161 -1.70 15.50 -20.46
N LEU A 162 -1.99 16.00 -19.24
CA LEU A 162 -2.93 17.11 -19.01
C LEU A 162 -2.52 18.39 -19.73
N ALA A 163 -1.23 18.66 -19.86
CA ALA A 163 -0.73 19.81 -20.62
C ALA A 163 -0.86 19.62 -22.14
N LEU A 164 -0.74 18.38 -22.63
CA LEU A 164 -0.79 18.06 -24.06
C LEU A 164 -2.24 17.97 -24.58
N LEU A 165 -3.18 17.45 -23.79
CA LEU A 165 -4.54 17.17 -24.22
C LEU A 165 -5.26 18.39 -24.83
N PRO A 166 -5.25 19.62 -24.27
CA PRO A 166 -5.91 20.76 -24.89
C PRO A 166 -5.37 21.11 -26.27
N LEU A 167 -4.10 20.78 -26.57
CA LEU A 167 -3.49 21.00 -27.88
C LEU A 167 -4.02 20.04 -28.95
N LEU A 168 -4.72 18.99 -28.56
CA LEU A 168 -5.35 18.00 -29.43
C LEU A 168 -6.81 18.33 -29.77
N ALA A 169 -7.32 19.48 -29.32
CA ALA A 169 -8.70 19.92 -29.57
C ALA A 169 -9.07 19.85 -31.06
N LEU A 170 -10.28 19.32 -31.33
CA LEU A 170 -10.77 19.15 -32.70
C LEU A 170 -11.42 20.44 -33.22
N PRO A 171 -10.95 21.03 -34.32
CA PRO A 171 -11.55 22.23 -34.90
C PRO A 171 -13.03 22.07 -35.28
N SER A 172 -13.45 20.83 -35.58
CA SER A 172 -14.87 20.50 -35.90
C SER A 172 -15.80 20.60 -34.69
N LEU A 173 -15.28 20.43 -33.47
CA LEU A 173 -16.06 20.58 -32.24
C LEU A 173 -16.08 22.04 -31.75
N THR A 174 -15.04 22.83 -32.06
CA THR A 174 -14.97 24.26 -31.74
C THR A 174 -15.72 25.11 -32.77
N GLY A 175 -15.69 24.76 -34.06
CA GLY A 175 -16.40 25.51 -35.14
C GLY A 175 -17.90 25.44 -35.07
N GLY A 176 -18.49 24.43 -34.42
CA GLY A 176 -19.96 24.35 -34.19
C GLY A 176 -20.48 25.41 -33.24
N LEU A 177 -19.68 25.91 -32.33
CA LEU A 177 -20.00 26.96 -31.38
C LEU A 177 -19.96 28.36 -32.02
N GLU A 178 -19.05 28.59 -32.97
CA GLU A 178 -18.96 29.88 -33.68
C GLU A 178 -20.13 30.10 -34.66
N HIS A 179 -20.65 29.04 -35.29
CA HIS A 179 -21.83 29.15 -36.20
C HIS A 179 -23.17 29.13 -35.45
N GLY A 180 -23.22 28.52 -34.25
CA GLY A 180 -24.42 28.57 -33.39
C GLY A 180 -24.59 29.89 -32.65
N ALA A 181 -23.49 30.54 -32.28
CA ALA A 181 -23.51 31.85 -31.61
C ALA A 181 -23.99 33.01 -32.53
N ALA A 182 -23.83 32.87 -33.85
CA ALA A 182 -24.35 33.85 -34.82
C ALA A 182 -25.87 33.74 -35.06
N ALA A 183 -26.47 32.58 -34.72
CA ALA A 183 -27.92 32.32 -34.93
C ALA A 183 -28.79 32.50 -33.68
N LEU A 184 -28.21 32.55 -32.50
CA LEU A 184 -28.89 32.72 -31.20
C LEU A 184 -28.24 33.88 -30.43
N GLY A 185 -28.36 35.09 -31.00
CA GLY A 185 -28.07 36.29 -30.20
C GLY A 185 -29.08 36.38 -29.08
N GLU A 186 -28.64 36.14 -27.85
CA GLU A 186 -29.16 36.62 -26.56
C GLU A 186 -29.05 35.67 -25.36
N THR A 187 -28.54 34.45 -25.47
CA THR A 187 -28.44 33.56 -24.28
C THR A 187 -27.02 33.09 -23.88
N ALA A 188 -25.96 33.54 -24.57
CA ALA A 188 -24.59 33.16 -24.28
C ALA A 188 -23.83 34.15 -23.31
N ALA A 189 -24.56 34.85 -22.45
CA ALA A 189 -24.00 35.84 -21.53
C ALA A 189 -23.71 35.30 -20.10
N HIS A 190 -23.84 34.01 -19.86
CA HIS A 190 -23.70 33.47 -18.50
C HIS A 190 -22.44 32.63 -18.24
N ASP A 191 -21.62 32.29 -19.25
CA ASP A 191 -20.37 31.54 -19.07
C ASP A 191 -19.10 32.32 -19.51
N ALA A 192 -19.15 33.65 -19.55
CA ALA A 192 -17.95 34.46 -19.61
C ALA A 192 -17.25 34.45 -18.24
N GLY A 193 -16.67 33.30 -17.86
CA GLY A 193 -15.77 33.20 -16.72
C GLY A 193 -14.65 34.24 -16.82
N LEU A 194 -14.26 34.82 -15.72
CA LEU A 194 -13.11 35.73 -15.63
C LEU A 194 -11.88 35.05 -16.29
N SER A 195 -11.44 35.56 -17.42
CA SER A 195 -10.25 35.07 -18.12
C SER A 195 -9.29 36.24 -18.37
N LEU A 196 -8.03 36.05 -17.97
CA LEU A 196 -6.96 37.03 -18.17
C LEU A 196 -6.40 37.02 -19.60
N VAL A 197 -6.77 36.05 -20.41
CA VAL A 197 -6.24 35.84 -21.77
C VAL A 197 -7.24 36.18 -22.88
N THR A 198 -8.47 36.51 -22.53
CA THR A 198 -9.51 36.91 -23.51
C THR A 198 -9.10 38.20 -24.21
N GLY A 199 -9.00 38.18 -25.53
CA GLY A 199 -8.62 39.33 -26.36
C GLY A 199 -7.12 39.54 -26.52
N LEU A 200 -6.27 38.69 -25.99
CA LEU A 200 -4.82 38.75 -26.17
C LEU A 200 -4.38 38.01 -27.44
N ASN A 201 -3.29 38.49 -28.07
CA ASN A 201 -2.66 37.76 -29.17
C ASN A 201 -1.90 36.52 -28.66
N ALA A 202 -1.64 35.55 -29.53
CA ALA A 202 -1.01 34.27 -29.19
C ALA A 202 0.30 34.43 -28.38
N TRP A 203 1.18 35.40 -28.72
CA TRP A 203 2.42 35.64 -27.97
C TRP A 203 2.18 36.25 -26.59
N GLN A 204 1.15 37.11 -26.44
CA GLN A 204 0.75 37.70 -25.16
C GLN A 204 0.17 36.66 -24.24
N THR A 205 -0.69 35.77 -24.78
CA THR A 205 -1.22 34.61 -24.07
C THR A 205 -0.08 33.72 -23.55
N ALA A 206 0.89 33.39 -24.41
CA ALA A 206 2.07 32.62 -24.02
C ALA A 206 2.86 33.29 -22.88
N LEU A 207 3.03 34.62 -22.95
CA LEU A 207 3.76 35.35 -21.92
C LEU A 207 3.01 35.37 -20.59
N VAL A 208 1.69 35.57 -20.60
CA VAL A 208 0.84 35.55 -19.38
C VAL A 208 0.85 34.12 -18.76
N THR A 209 0.77 33.10 -19.59
CA THR A 209 0.83 31.71 -19.15
C THR A 209 2.19 31.37 -18.49
N ILE A 210 3.29 31.77 -19.12
CA ILE A 210 4.64 31.59 -18.55
C ILE A 210 4.79 32.38 -17.23
N ALA A 211 4.25 33.62 -17.19
CA ALA A 211 4.27 34.43 -15.96
C ALA A 211 3.46 33.78 -14.83
N ALA A 212 2.29 33.17 -15.11
CA ALA A 212 1.50 32.44 -14.14
C ALA A 212 2.24 31.21 -13.60
N ILE A 213 2.85 30.41 -14.46
CA ILE A 213 3.68 29.26 -14.06
C ILE A 213 4.86 29.73 -13.21
N ALA A 214 5.55 30.80 -13.63
CA ALA A 214 6.64 31.37 -12.86
C ALA A 214 6.16 31.87 -11.49
N ALA A 215 4.98 32.49 -11.41
CA ALA A 215 4.38 32.94 -10.15
C ALA A 215 4.12 31.77 -9.19
N VAL A 216 3.64 30.63 -9.69
CA VAL A 216 3.46 29.42 -8.87
C VAL A 216 4.81 28.89 -8.36
N ILE A 217 5.82 28.80 -9.22
CA ILE A 217 7.14 28.29 -8.85
C ILE A 217 7.83 29.23 -7.84
N PHE A 218 7.92 30.52 -8.14
CA PHE A 218 8.60 31.48 -7.28
C PHE A 218 7.78 31.80 -6.02
N GLY A 219 6.46 31.95 -6.14
CA GLY A 219 5.55 32.12 -5.02
C GLY A 219 5.58 30.93 -4.09
N GLY A 220 5.46 29.72 -4.64
CA GLY A 220 5.55 28.48 -3.89
C GLY A 220 6.88 28.31 -3.16
N SER A 221 8.01 28.63 -3.80
CA SER A 221 9.33 28.44 -3.19
C SER A 221 9.73 29.52 -2.19
N ARG A 222 9.24 30.77 -2.35
CA ARG A 222 9.68 31.93 -1.55
C ARG A 222 8.67 32.44 -0.53
N LEU A 223 7.37 32.42 -0.87
CA LEU A 223 6.32 33.01 -0.03
C LEU A 223 5.68 32.04 0.95
N THR A 224 5.66 30.74 0.62
CA THR A 224 4.97 29.75 1.46
C THR A 224 5.65 29.56 2.81
N ALA A 225 6.97 29.42 2.87
CA ALA A 225 7.68 29.23 4.14
C ALA A 225 7.45 30.38 5.14
N PRO A 226 7.62 31.66 4.79
CA PRO A 226 7.33 32.77 5.73
C PRO A 226 5.84 32.85 6.07
N LEU A 227 4.93 32.59 5.11
CA LEU A 227 3.49 32.61 5.35
C LEU A 227 3.08 31.50 6.37
N PHE A 228 3.49 30.28 6.14
CA PHE A 228 3.17 29.17 7.04
C PHE A 228 3.84 29.33 8.42
N ARG A 229 5.04 29.89 8.48
CA ARG A 229 5.69 30.22 9.76
C ARG A 229 4.92 31.29 10.54
N TYR A 230 4.40 32.31 9.86
CA TYR A 230 3.55 33.32 10.49
C TYR A 230 2.24 32.72 11.01
N ILE A 231 1.58 31.85 10.22
CA ILE A 231 0.33 31.16 10.58
C ILE A 231 0.57 30.19 11.73
N ALA A 232 1.64 29.40 11.68
CA ALA A 232 2.02 28.46 12.74
C ALA A 232 2.25 29.16 14.09
N SER A 233 2.68 30.44 14.08
CA SER A 233 2.84 31.24 15.30
C SER A 233 1.51 31.48 16.04
N ALA A 234 0.38 31.43 15.35
CA ALA A 234 -0.96 31.55 15.94
C ALA A 234 -1.40 30.31 16.73
N ARG A 235 -0.71 29.18 16.58
CA ARG A 235 -0.99 27.89 17.24
C ARG A 235 -2.43 27.37 17.07
N LEU A 236 -3.08 27.73 15.97
CA LEU A 236 -4.42 27.29 15.60
C LEU A 236 -4.31 26.34 14.40
N ARG A 237 -4.62 25.06 14.59
CA ARG A 237 -4.53 24.03 13.54
C ARG A 237 -5.51 24.32 12.39
N GLU A 238 -6.71 24.78 12.73
CA GLU A 238 -7.75 25.12 11.76
C GLU A 238 -7.30 26.22 10.78
N LEU A 239 -6.49 27.16 11.28
CA LEU A 239 -5.96 28.24 10.45
C LEU A 239 -4.90 27.75 9.47
N PHE A 240 -4.10 26.76 9.90
CA PHE A 240 -3.09 26.14 9.04
C PHE A 240 -3.76 25.38 7.89
N THR A 241 -4.76 24.52 8.20
CA THR A 241 -5.56 23.80 7.20
C THR A 241 -6.27 24.75 6.24
N ALA A 242 -6.92 25.82 6.75
CA ALA A 242 -7.59 26.83 5.93
C ALA A 242 -6.61 27.54 4.98
N SER A 243 -5.37 27.78 5.42
CA SER A 243 -4.33 28.41 4.61
C SER A 243 -3.80 27.49 3.52
N ALA A 244 -3.70 26.18 3.81
CA ALA A 244 -3.35 25.19 2.82
C ALA A 244 -4.42 25.08 1.73
N LEU A 245 -5.70 25.03 2.12
CA LEU A 245 -6.83 25.04 1.18
C LEU A 245 -6.86 26.33 0.35
N LEU A 246 -6.66 27.50 0.99
CA LEU A 246 -6.59 28.78 0.30
C LEU A 246 -5.47 28.80 -0.75
N LEU A 247 -4.31 28.26 -0.42
CA LEU A 247 -3.20 28.14 -1.38
C LEU A 247 -3.59 27.30 -2.60
N ILE A 248 -4.17 26.11 -2.37
CA ILE A 248 -4.60 25.22 -3.45
C ILE A 248 -5.65 25.88 -4.34
N VAL A 249 -6.68 26.47 -3.72
CA VAL A 249 -7.76 27.18 -4.45
C VAL A 249 -7.23 28.36 -5.23
N SER A 250 -6.32 29.17 -4.64
CA SER A 250 -5.72 30.33 -5.31
C SER A 250 -4.91 29.93 -6.54
N ILE A 251 -4.14 28.84 -6.45
CA ILE A 251 -3.34 28.34 -7.57
C ILE A 251 -4.26 27.73 -8.65
N ALA A 252 -5.26 26.95 -8.25
CA ALA A 252 -6.25 26.39 -9.16
C ALA A 252 -6.97 27.51 -9.94
N LEU A 253 -7.40 28.57 -9.24
CA LEU A 253 -8.05 29.74 -9.83
C LEU A 253 -7.10 30.50 -10.76
N LEU A 254 -5.86 30.74 -10.35
CA LEU A 254 -4.85 31.41 -11.19
C LEU A 254 -4.65 30.66 -12.52
N MET A 255 -4.56 29.34 -12.46
CA MET A 255 -4.39 28.52 -13.66
C MET A 255 -5.64 28.55 -14.56
N SER A 256 -6.84 28.47 -13.99
CA SER A 256 -8.09 28.64 -14.74
C SER A 256 -8.16 29.99 -15.45
N LEU A 257 -7.77 31.08 -14.79
CA LEU A 257 -7.78 32.44 -15.35
C LEU A 257 -6.86 32.60 -16.57
N VAL A 258 -5.78 31.82 -16.67
CA VAL A 258 -4.86 31.83 -17.81
C VAL A 258 -5.15 30.74 -18.84
N GLY A 259 -6.28 30.01 -18.70
CA GLY A 259 -6.69 28.97 -19.65
C GLY A 259 -5.94 27.64 -19.50
N LEU A 260 -5.26 27.44 -18.37
CA LEU A 260 -4.62 26.16 -18.02
C LEU A 260 -5.50 25.34 -17.09
N SER A 261 -5.27 24.02 -17.07
CA SER A 261 -5.92 23.13 -16.12
C SER A 261 -5.57 23.48 -14.67
N PRO A 262 -6.57 23.63 -13.78
CA PRO A 262 -6.37 23.78 -12.33
C PRO A 262 -5.48 22.68 -11.75
N ALA A 263 -5.69 21.46 -12.21
CA ALA A 263 -4.98 20.26 -11.80
C ALA A 263 -3.48 20.32 -12.08
N LEU A 264 -3.08 20.85 -13.24
CA LEU A 264 -1.66 21.05 -13.59
C LEU A 264 -0.99 22.03 -12.62
N GLY A 265 -1.65 23.13 -12.30
CA GLY A 265 -1.09 24.15 -11.42
C GLY A 265 -0.91 23.67 -9.99
N THR A 266 -1.90 23.01 -9.46
CA THR A 266 -1.87 22.49 -8.08
C THR A 266 -0.86 21.36 -7.92
N PHE A 267 -0.71 20.51 -8.93
CA PHE A 267 0.38 19.55 -8.96
C PHE A 267 1.75 20.24 -8.92
N LEU A 268 1.98 21.24 -9.79
CA LEU A 268 3.25 21.99 -9.81
C LEU A 268 3.53 22.64 -8.44
N ALA A 269 2.50 23.17 -7.79
CA ALA A 269 2.61 23.70 -6.43
C ALA A 269 3.01 22.59 -5.42
N GLY A 270 2.42 21.41 -5.51
CA GLY A 270 2.80 20.26 -4.71
C GLY A 270 4.27 19.90 -4.85
N VAL A 271 4.78 19.80 -6.09
CA VAL A 271 6.20 19.51 -6.38
C VAL A 271 7.12 20.58 -5.80
N VAL A 272 6.76 21.85 -5.93
CA VAL A 272 7.55 22.96 -5.37
C VAL A 272 7.60 22.89 -3.85
N LEU A 273 6.51 22.48 -3.21
CA LEU A 273 6.39 22.35 -1.76
C LEU A 273 6.91 21.00 -1.21
N ALA A 274 7.24 20.05 -2.06
CA ALA A 274 7.76 18.74 -1.67
C ALA A 274 9.03 18.80 -0.80
N ASN A 275 9.83 19.86 -0.96
CA ASN A 275 11.02 20.13 -0.14
C ASN A 275 10.76 21.10 1.04
N SER A 276 9.51 21.47 1.32
CA SER A 276 9.15 22.39 2.41
C SER A 276 9.24 21.71 3.77
N GLU A 277 9.61 22.47 4.81
CA GLU A 277 9.54 22.03 6.22
C GLU A 277 8.13 21.61 6.63
N TYR A 278 7.09 22.16 5.98
CA TYR A 278 5.67 21.94 6.27
C TYR A 278 5.03 20.82 5.45
N ARG A 279 5.82 20.05 4.67
CA ARG A 279 5.31 18.98 3.79
C ARG A 279 4.38 18.02 4.51
N HIS A 280 4.81 17.46 5.63
CA HIS A 280 4.05 16.44 6.37
C HIS A 280 2.77 17.00 7.00
N GLU A 281 2.81 18.25 7.44
CA GLU A 281 1.64 18.94 8.00
C GLU A 281 0.61 19.22 6.90
N LEU A 282 1.06 19.72 5.74
CA LEU A 282 0.22 19.92 4.56
C LEU A 282 -0.43 18.61 4.09
N GLU A 283 0.35 17.54 4.01
CA GLU A 283 -0.12 16.20 3.65
C GLU A 283 -1.19 15.72 4.63
N SER A 284 -0.91 15.77 5.93
CA SER A 284 -1.83 15.32 6.99
C SER A 284 -3.14 16.12 7.03
N ASP A 285 -3.08 17.43 6.75
CA ASP A 285 -4.25 18.30 6.82
C ASP A 285 -5.13 18.24 5.57
N ILE A 286 -4.52 17.98 4.40
CA ILE A 286 -5.27 17.92 3.12
C ILE A 286 -5.81 16.53 2.83
N ASP A 287 -5.17 15.47 3.29
CA ASP A 287 -5.54 14.07 3.00
C ASP A 287 -7.01 13.72 3.33
N PRO A 288 -7.60 14.15 4.47
CA PRO A 288 -9.01 13.90 4.75
C PRO A 288 -9.96 14.54 3.74
N PHE A 289 -9.66 15.76 3.29
CA PHE A 289 -10.47 16.46 2.28
C PHE A 289 -10.34 15.80 0.91
N LYS A 290 -9.12 15.42 0.51
CA LYS A 290 -8.87 14.63 -0.70
C LYS A 290 -9.71 13.35 -0.66
N GLY A 291 -9.67 12.59 0.43
CA GLY A 291 -10.39 11.32 0.56
C GLY A 291 -11.90 11.47 0.38
N LEU A 292 -12.51 12.47 1.02
CA LEU A 292 -13.94 12.74 0.92
C LEU A 292 -14.35 13.22 -0.48
N LEU A 293 -13.64 14.20 -1.04
CA LEU A 293 -13.98 14.77 -2.34
C LEU A 293 -13.68 13.81 -3.49
N LEU A 294 -12.60 13.03 -3.39
CA LEU A 294 -12.29 11.97 -4.35
C LEU A 294 -13.35 10.85 -4.29
N GLY A 295 -13.83 10.51 -3.09
CA GLY A 295 -14.94 9.60 -2.91
C GLY A 295 -16.22 10.13 -3.57
N LEU A 296 -16.54 11.42 -3.40
CA LEU A 296 -17.65 12.08 -4.08
C LEU A 296 -17.47 12.02 -5.60
N PHE A 297 -16.28 12.30 -6.11
CA PHE A 297 -15.97 12.23 -7.55
C PHE A 297 -16.25 10.83 -8.11
N PHE A 298 -15.74 9.77 -7.50
CA PHE A 298 -16.02 8.42 -7.99
C PHE A 298 -17.47 8.01 -7.84
N MET A 299 -18.17 8.49 -6.83
CA MET A 299 -19.61 8.25 -6.70
C MET A 299 -20.41 8.99 -7.79
N THR A 300 -20.05 10.23 -8.15
CA THR A 300 -20.71 10.95 -9.24
C THR A 300 -20.42 10.32 -10.60
N VAL A 301 -19.18 9.87 -10.84
CA VAL A 301 -18.83 9.08 -12.03
C VAL A 301 -19.64 7.78 -12.08
N GLY A 302 -19.76 7.06 -10.97
CA GLY A 302 -20.55 5.84 -10.87
C GLY A 302 -22.04 6.09 -11.12
N ALA A 303 -22.59 7.19 -10.57
CA ALA A 303 -23.99 7.58 -10.78
C ALA A 303 -24.28 8.03 -12.22
N GLY A 304 -23.28 8.59 -12.90
CA GLY A 304 -23.37 8.99 -14.31
C GLY A 304 -23.19 7.85 -15.32
N ILE A 305 -22.96 6.62 -14.87
CA ILE A 305 -22.84 5.46 -15.78
C ILE A 305 -24.14 5.22 -16.53
N ASN A 306 -24.06 5.26 -17.86
CA ASN A 306 -25.19 5.00 -18.76
C ASN A 306 -25.37 3.48 -18.96
N PHE A 307 -26.24 2.87 -18.15
CA PHE A 307 -26.53 1.44 -18.25
C PHE A 307 -27.27 1.05 -19.53
N ALA A 308 -28.09 1.94 -20.10
CA ALA A 308 -28.73 1.68 -21.39
C ALA A 308 -27.65 1.50 -22.47
N LEU A 309 -26.69 2.41 -22.54
CA LEU A 309 -25.55 2.32 -23.45
C LEU A 309 -24.72 1.03 -23.22
N LEU A 310 -24.54 0.64 -21.96
CA LEU A 310 -23.84 -0.60 -21.62
C LEU A 310 -24.57 -1.84 -22.15
N PHE A 311 -25.87 -1.95 -21.90
CA PHE A 311 -26.66 -3.12 -22.31
C PHE A 311 -26.88 -3.18 -23.82
N ASP A 312 -27.08 -2.03 -24.47
CA ASP A 312 -27.23 -1.95 -25.93
C ASP A 312 -25.94 -2.34 -26.67
N ASN A 313 -24.79 -2.08 -26.08
CA ASN A 313 -23.49 -2.33 -26.69
C ASN A 313 -22.60 -3.31 -25.89
N LEU A 314 -23.20 -4.16 -25.05
CA LEU A 314 -22.50 -5.02 -24.09
C LEU A 314 -21.37 -5.84 -24.74
N GLY A 315 -21.63 -6.44 -25.91
CA GLY A 315 -20.65 -7.25 -26.62
C GLY A 315 -19.41 -6.45 -27.08
N VAL A 316 -19.64 -5.25 -27.58
CA VAL A 316 -18.56 -4.36 -28.05
C VAL A 316 -17.76 -3.82 -26.89
N ILE A 317 -18.42 -3.33 -25.84
CA ILE A 317 -17.76 -2.77 -24.64
C ILE A 317 -16.95 -3.84 -23.94
N LEU A 318 -17.50 -5.05 -23.79
CA LEU A 318 -16.77 -6.17 -23.17
C LEU A 318 -15.59 -6.61 -24.03
N ALA A 319 -15.75 -6.68 -25.35
CA ALA A 319 -14.66 -7.03 -26.26
C ALA A 319 -13.53 -6.00 -26.23
N LEU A 320 -13.86 -4.69 -26.20
CA LEU A 320 -12.87 -3.62 -26.08
C LEU A 320 -12.18 -3.64 -24.70
N THR A 321 -12.90 -3.92 -23.63
CA THR A 321 -12.35 -4.04 -22.27
C THR A 321 -11.36 -5.20 -22.19
N ILE A 322 -11.76 -6.38 -22.65
CA ILE A 322 -10.86 -7.57 -22.67
C ILE A 322 -9.69 -7.31 -23.62
N GLY A 323 -9.95 -6.73 -24.79
CA GLY A 323 -8.92 -6.35 -25.76
C GLY A 323 -7.88 -5.39 -25.16
N LEU A 324 -8.33 -4.38 -24.40
CA LEU A 324 -7.45 -3.46 -23.69
C LEU A 324 -6.59 -4.19 -22.64
N ILE A 325 -7.20 -5.04 -21.82
CA ILE A 325 -6.50 -5.81 -20.79
C ILE A 325 -5.43 -6.70 -21.42
N LEU A 326 -5.77 -7.43 -22.49
CA LEU A 326 -4.84 -8.31 -23.18
C LEU A 326 -3.70 -7.53 -23.86
N LEU A 327 -4.01 -6.40 -24.49
CA LEU A 327 -3.02 -5.55 -25.13
C LEU A 327 -2.05 -4.99 -24.09
N LYS A 328 -2.55 -4.41 -22.99
CA LYS A 328 -1.69 -3.88 -21.92
C LYS A 328 -0.87 -4.98 -21.27
N ALA A 329 -1.48 -6.13 -20.98
CA ALA A 329 -0.76 -7.28 -20.43
C ALA A 329 0.38 -7.73 -21.35
N ALA A 330 0.14 -7.79 -22.66
CA ALA A 330 1.16 -8.14 -23.65
C ALA A 330 2.29 -7.10 -23.74
N VAL A 331 1.95 -5.81 -23.75
CA VAL A 331 2.94 -4.72 -23.76
C VAL A 331 3.83 -4.79 -22.52
N ILE A 332 3.21 -4.87 -21.34
CA ILE A 332 3.94 -4.93 -20.08
C ILE A 332 4.78 -6.21 -19.99
N PHE A 333 4.26 -7.34 -20.48
CA PHE A 333 5.00 -8.59 -20.55
C PHE A 333 6.27 -8.44 -21.39
N VAL A 334 6.18 -7.85 -22.57
CA VAL A 334 7.33 -7.64 -23.47
C VAL A 334 8.34 -6.67 -22.83
N VAL A 335 7.86 -5.53 -22.33
CA VAL A 335 8.72 -4.53 -21.69
C VAL A 335 9.40 -5.10 -20.44
N ALA A 336 8.64 -5.72 -19.53
CA ALA A 336 9.19 -6.29 -18.31
C ALA A 336 10.19 -7.44 -18.60
N ARG A 337 9.94 -8.23 -19.66
CA ARG A 337 10.87 -9.27 -20.11
C ARG A 337 12.19 -8.69 -20.62
N PHE A 338 12.13 -7.51 -21.26
CA PHE A 338 13.31 -6.80 -21.73
C PHE A 338 14.15 -6.25 -20.57
N PHE A 339 13.49 -5.86 -19.46
CA PHE A 339 14.14 -5.45 -18.20
C PHE A 339 14.46 -6.65 -17.27
N GLU A 340 14.65 -7.84 -17.83
CA GLU A 340 15.13 -9.06 -17.15
C GLU A 340 14.19 -9.63 -16.08
N LEU A 341 12.96 -9.16 -15.96
CA LEU A 341 11.97 -9.81 -15.12
C LEU A 341 11.61 -11.20 -15.68
N ARG A 342 11.57 -12.20 -14.82
CA ARG A 342 11.37 -13.60 -15.22
C ARG A 342 10.35 -14.32 -14.34
N GLY A 343 9.84 -15.44 -14.83
CA GLY A 343 9.00 -16.34 -14.06
C GLY A 343 7.70 -15.71 -13.56
N ALA A 344 7.33 -16.00 -12.31
CA ALA A 344 6.13 -15.47 -11.70
C ALA A 344 6.10 -13.94 -11.61
N ASN A 345 7.25 -13.30 -11.36
CA ASN A 345 7.35 -11.84 -11.27
C ASN A 345 7.00 -11.12 -12.59
N LEU A 346 7.34 -11.73 -13.73
CA LEU A 346 6.98 -11.21 -15.05
C LEU A 346 5.46 -11.20 -15.26
N TRP A 347 4.78 -12.27 -14.86
CA TRP A 347 3.32 -12.36 -14.94
C TRP A 347 2.63 -11.47 -13.91
N LEU A 348 3.20 -11.33 -12.70
CA LEU A 348 2.66 -10.46 -11.66
C LEU A 348 2.53 -9.02 -12.14
N ILE A 349 3.61 -8.45 -12.69
CA ILE A 349 3.58 -7.08 -13.21
C ILE A 349 2.67 -6.96 -14.44
N SER A 350 2.67 -7.97 -15.32
CA SER A 350 1.90 -7.92 -16.58
C SER A 350 0.40 -7.94 -16.33
N LEU A 351 -0.09 -8.79 -15.44
CA LEU A 351 -1.50 -8.89 -15.11
C LEU A 351 -1.93 -7.81 -14.11
N GLY A 352 -1.06 -7.49 -13.15
CA GLY A 352 -1.34 -6.49 -12.13
C GLY A 352 -1.57 -5.09 -12.71
N LEU A 353 -0.91 -4.73 -13.80
CA LEU A 353 -1.00 -3.41 -14.44
C LEU A 353 -1.85 -3.40 -15.73
N ALA A 354 -2.55 -4.48 -16.05
CA ALA A 354 -3.27 -4.63 -17.33
C ALA A 354 -4.56 -3.79 -17.42
N GLN A 355 -5.13 -3.33 -16.31
CA GLN A 355 -6.33 -2.50 -16.27
C GLN A 355 -6.03 -1.03 -16.59
N ALA A 356 -7.08 -0.25 -16.89
CA ALA A 356 -7.04 1.20 -16.85
C ALA A 356 -7.04 1.70 -15.40
N GLY A 357 -6.56 2.92 -15.16
CA GLY A 357 -6.48 3.51 -13.84
C GLY A 357 -7.54 4.55 -13.55
N GLU A 358 -7.62 4.99 -12.29
CA GLU A 358 -8.48 6.06 -11.81
C GLU A 358 -8.24 7.40 -12.53
N PHE A 359 -7.03 7.67 -12.94
CA PHE A 359 -6.73 8.84 -13.77
C PHE A 359 -7.41 8.81 -15.14
N GLY A 360 -7.86 7.63 -15.61
CA GLY A 360 -8.64 7.50 -16.83
C GLY A 360 -9.94 8.30 -16.77
N PHE A 361 -10.64 8.30 -15.63
CA PHE A 361 -11.84 9.09 -15.44
C PHE A 361 -11.56 10.60 -15.52
N VAL A 362 -10.50 11.03 -14.84
CA VAL A 362 -10.04 12.42 -14.82
C VAL A 362 -9.66 12.92 -16.20
N LEU A 363 -8.80 12.16 -16.90
CA LEU A 363 -8.36 12.54 -18.24
C LEU A 363 -9.53 12.54 -19.24
N LEU A 364 -10.49 11.61 -19.13
CA LEU A 364 -11.68 11.59 -19.98
C LEU A 364 -12.56 12.81 -19.74
N SER A 365 -12.87 13.17 -18.49
CA SER A 365 -13.60 14.40 -18.18
C SER A 365 -12.87 15.63 -18.76
N PHE A 366 -11.56 15.67 -18.60
CA PHE A 366 -10.75 16.79 -19.12
C PHE A 366 -10.70 16.82 -20.66
N THR A 367 -10.68 15.66 -21.34
CA THR A 367 -10.74 15.61 -22.83
C THR A 367 -12.07 16.08 -23.37
N VAL A 368 -13.19 15.80 -22.69
CA VAL A 368 -14.51 16.30 -23.04
C VAL A 368 -14.56 17.82 -22.85
N ALA A 369 -14.17 18.32 -21.70
CA ALA A 369 -14.12 19.76 -21.40
C ALA A 369 -13.22 20.55 -22.37
N SER A 370 -12.13 19.91 -22.87
CA SER A 370 -11.22 20.48 -23.85
C SER A 370 -11.63 20.28 -25.32
N ASN A 371 -12.82 19.74 -25.60
CA ASN A 371 -13.31 19.43 -26.96
C ASN A 371 -12.38 18.52 -27.78
N VAL A 372 -11.72 17.56 -27.14
CA VAL A 372 -10.85 16.56 -27.77
C VAL A 372 -11.62 15.30 -28.12
N ILE A 373 -12.48 14.84 -27.20
CA ILE A 373 -13.30 13.64 -27.35
C ILE A 373 -14.78 14.03 -27.18
N PRO A 374 -15.67 13.66 -28.11
CA PRO A 374 -17.11 13.85 -27.96
C PRO A 374 -17.66 13.07 -26.76
N ASN A 375 -18.67 13.63 -26.08
CA ASN A 375 -19.27 13.02 -24.88
C ASN A 375 -19.75 11.57 -25.10
N ALA A 376 -20.38 11.29 -26.24
CA ALA A 376 -20.87 9.96 -26.59
C ALA A 376 -19.75 8.87 -26.64
N ILE A 377 -18.54 9.26 -27.08
CA ILE A 377 -17.39 8.34 -27.08
C ILE A 377 -16.80 8.26 -25.67
N ALA A 378 -16.72 9.38 -24.95
CA ALA A 378 -16.19 9.41 -23.58
C ALA A 378 -17.00 8.51 -22.65
N GLU A 379 -18.33 8.48 -22.75
CA GLU A 379 -19.19 7.58 -21.97
C GLU A 379 -18.84 6.09 -22.22
N GLN A 380 -18.57 5.70 -23.47
CA GLN A 380 -18.13 4.33 -23.77
C GLN A 380 -16.77 4.01 -23.19
N LEU A 381 -15.83 4.96 -23.26
CA LEU A 381 -14.47 4.80 -22.69
C LEU A 381 -14.50 4.74 -21.16
N LEU A 382 -15.38 5.52 -20.51
CA LEU A 382 -15.62 5.47 -19.06
C LEU A 382 -16.08 4.07 -18.61
N LEU A 383 -16.99 3.45 -19.39
CA LEU A 383 -17.43 2.08 -19.12
C LEU A 383 -16.27 1.08 -19.24
N ILE A 384 -15.41 1.23 -20.23
CA ILE A 384 -14.23 0.37 -20.40
C ILE A 384 -13.26 0.53 -19.21
N VAL A 385 -13.01 1.77 -18.75
CA VAL A 385 -12.19 2.04 -17.55
C VAL A 385 -12.80 1.30 -16.35
N ALA A 386 -14.08 1.55 -16.05
CA ALA A 386 -14.77 0.96 -14.89
C ALA A 386 -14.75 -0.57 -14.92
N LEU A 387 -15.09 -1.18 -16.05
CA LEU A 387 -15.09 -2.64 -16.22
C LEU A 387 -13.68 -3.24 -16.10
N SER A 388 -12.66 -2.58 -16.65
CA SER A 388 -11.29 -3.06 -16.56
C SER A 388 -10.78 -3.05 -15.11
N MET A 389 -11.15 -2.04 -14.31
CA MET A 389 -10.85 -1.98 -12.90
C MET A 389 -11.59 -3.06 -12.10
N LEU A 390 -12.86 -3.30 -12.42
CA LEU A 390 -13.67 -4.35 -11.79
C LEU A 390 -13.12 -5.75 -12.04
N LEU A 391 -12.50 -5.99 -13.20
CA LEU A 391 -11.88 -7.27 -13.55
C LEU A 391 -10.50 -7.49 -12.91
N THR A 392 -9.90 -6.47 -12.33
CA THR A 392 -8.54 -6.56 -11.74
C THR A 392 -8.39 -7.65 -10.67
N PRO A 393 -9.30 -7.82 -9.68
CA PRO A 393 -9.20 -8.89 -8.71
C PRO A 393 -9.17 -10.28 -9.35
N LEU A 394 -9.92 -10.46 -10.45
CA LEU A 394 -9.92 -11.72 -11.21
C LEU A 394 -8.53 -12.00 -11.81
N LEU A 395 -7.86 -10.98 -12.34
CA LEU A 395 -6.49 -11.12 -12.88
C LEU A 395 -5.49 -11.55 -11.80
N PHE A 396 -5.60 -11.02 -10.58
CA PHE A 396 -4.80 -11.46 -9.44
C PHE A 396 -5.13 -12.90 -9.01
N ILE A 397 -6.40 -13.31 -9.03
CA ILE A 397 -6.81 -14.70 -8.75
C ILE A 397 -6.23 -15.66 -9.80
N ILE A 398 -6.26 -15.29 -11.10
CA ILE A 398 -5.63 -16.05 -12.18
C ILE A 398 -4.12 -16.19 -11.92
N TYR A 399 -3.46 -15.09 -11.54
CA TYR A 399 -2.06 -15.13 -11.18
C TYR A 399 -1.78 -16.13 -10.04
N GLU A 400 -2.51 -16.04 -8.93
CA GLU A 400 -2.26 -16.83 -7.73
C GLU A 400 -2.60 -18.32 -7.91
N ARG A 401 -3.74 -18.62 -8.53
CA ARG A 401 -4.22 -20.00 -8.64
C ARG A 401 -3.66 -20.77 -9.84
N ILE A 402 -3.32 -20.06 -10.90
CA ILE A 402 -2.92 -20.72 -12.16
C ILE A 402 -1.43 -20.51 -12.44
N ILE A 403 -0.92 -19.28 -12.27
CA ILE A 403 0.43 -18.91 -12.74
C ILE A 403 1.48 -19.16 -11.66
N ALA A 404 1.31 -18.57 -10.47
CA ALA A 404 2.29 -18.67 -9.39
C ALA A 404 2.65 -20.14 -9.03
N PRO A 405 1.70 -21.09 -8.91
CA PRO A 405 2.04 -22.46 -8.59
C PRO A 405 2.89 -23.16 -9.65
N ARG A 406 2.70 -22.81 -10.95
CA ARG A 406 3.51 -23.39 -12.04
C ARG A 406 4.99 -22.97 -11.98
N TYR A 407 5.27 -21.81 -11.42
CA TYR A 407 6.63 -21.35 -11.23
C TYR A 407 7.21 -21.76 -9.89
N GLN A 408 6.38 -21.90 -8.85
CA GLN A 408 6.79 -22.51 -7.57
C GLN A 408 7.16 -24.00 -7.76
N ALA A 409 6.41 -24.74 -8.55
CA ALA A 409 6.74 -26.12 -8.88
C ALA A 409 8.04 -26.26 -9.69
N LYS A 410 8.46 -25.24 -10.46
CA LYS A 410 9.76 -25.21 -11.17
C LYS A 410 10.95 -24.79 -10.31
N ILE A 411 10.71 -24.21 -9.12
CA ILE A 411 11.73 -23.90 -8.12
C ILE A 411 11.97 -25.13 -7.19
N ASN A 412 11.38 -26.27 -7.48
CA ASN A 412 11.87 -27.54 -6.94
C ASN A 412 13.25 -27.85 -7.56
N ARG A 413 14.23 -26.99 -7.23
CA ARG A 413 15.61 -27.42 -7.22
C ARG A 413 15.62 -28.66 -6.31
N GLU A 414 16.16 -29.76 -6.80
CA GLU A 414 16.40 -30.91 -5.94
C GLU A 414 17.16 -30.45 -4.70
N ALA A 415 16.78 -30.94 -3.54
CA ALA A 415 17.46 -30.63 -2.31
C ALA A 415 18.96 -30.94 -2.49
N ASP A 416 19.82 -30.06 -1.99
CA ASP A 416 21.27 -30.31 -2.09
C ASP A 416 21.60 -31.63 -1.37
N PRO A 417 22.45 -32.48 -1.92
CA PRO A 417 22.91 -33.67 -1.21
C PRO A 417 23.68 -33.23 0.06
N ILE A 418 23.21 -33.66 1.21
CA ILE A 418 23.82 -33.31 2.49
C ILE A 418 24.95 -34.30 2.76
N ASP A 419 26.18 -33.80 2.79
CA ASP A 419 27.40 -34.59 2.99
C ASP A 419 27.98 -34.48 4.40
N GLN A 420 27.37 -33.69 5.28
CA GLN A 420 27.76 -33.52 6.68
C GLN A 420 26.60 -33.83 7.61
N HIS A 421 26.84 -34.75 8.53
CA HIS A 421 25.93 -35.09 9.61
C HIS A 421 26.51 -34.60 10.92
N CYS A 422 25.98 -33.48 11.42
CA CYS A 422 26.44 -32.87 12.67
C CYS A 422 25.43 -33.18 13.79
N LYS A 423 25.91 -33.12 15.03
CA LYS A 423 25.06 -33.30 16.21
C LYS A 423 24.01 -32.21 16.36
N VAL A 424 24.22 -31.06 15.75
CA VAL A 424 23.29 -29.94 15.77
C VAL A 424 22.79 -29.65 14.37
N ILE A 425 21.46 -29.71 14.20
CA ILE A 425 20.78 -29.33 12.95
C ILE A 425 20.04 -28.01 13.18
N ILE A 426 20.16 -27.08 12.23
CA ILE A 426 19.47 -25.79 12.26
C ILE A 426 18.52 -25.72 11.05
N ALA A 427 17.23 -25.71 11.33
CA ALA A 427 16.18 -25.50 10.35
C ALA A 427 15.89 -24.01 10.21
N GLY A 428 16.32 -23.39 9.10
CA GLY A 428 16.22 -21.97 8.80
C GLY A 428 17.47 -21.17 9.16
N HIS A 429 18.06 -20.49 8.17
CA HIS A 429 19.21 -19.58 8.32
C HIS A 429 18.83 -18.11 8.13
N GLY A 430 17.69 -17.74 8.67
CA GLY A 430 17.22 -16.37 8.70
C GLY A 430 17.86 -15.53 9.82
N ARG A 431 17.10 -14.53 10.30
CA ARG A 431 17.54 -13.59 11.36
C ARG A 431 17.91 -14.28 12.66
N VAL A 432 17.19 -15.32 13.05
CA VAL A 432 17.40 -16.06 14.30
C VAL A 432 18.43 -17.18 14.10
N GLY A 433 18.16 -18.11 13.18
CA GLY A 433 19.04 -19.26 12.95
C GLY A 433 20.44 -18.88 12.48
N GLY A 434 20.60 -17.80 11.72
CA GLY A 434 21.91 -17.32 11.31
C GLY A 434 22.76 -16.79 12.48
N ILE A 435 22.16 -16.18 13.50
CA ILE A 435 22.86 -15.74 14.72
C ILE A 435 23.23 -16.96 15.55
N ALA A 436 22.28 -17.88 15.78
CA ALA A 436 22.51 -19.11 16.53
C ALA A 436 23.62 -19.96 15.90
N ASN A 437 23.60 -20.12 14.56
CA ASN A 437 24.65 -20.82 13.83
C ASN A 437 26.05 -20.21 14.06
N ARG A 438 26.19 -18.90 13.93
CA ARG A 438 27.47 -18.21 14.13
C ARG A 438 27.98 -18.36 15.54
N MET A 439 27.09 -18.29 16.53
CA MET A 439 27.46 -18.47 17.95
C MET A 439 27.94 -19.89 18.21
N LEU A 440 27.24 -20.93 17.76
CA LEU A 440 27.58 -22.33 17.94
C LEU A 440 28.93 -22.67 17.27
N ARG A 441 29.10 -22.23 16.02
CA ARG A 441 30.35 -22.43 15.29
C ARG A 441 31.53 -21.67 15.92
N GLY A 442 31.28 -20.46 16.41
CA GLY A 442 32.27 -19.69 17.16
C GLY A 442 32.71 -20.38 18.46
N ALA A 443 31.81 -21.14 19.08
CA ALA A 443 32.09 -21.99 20.25
C ALA A 443 32.73 -23.35 19.89
N GLY A 444 32.99 -23.63 18.60
CA GLY A 444 33.66 -24.84 18.14
C GLY A 444 32.72 -26.02 17.81
N PHE A 445 31.41 -25.81 17.74
CA PHE A 445 30.43 -26.84 17.36
C PHE A 445 30.12 -26.79 15.87
N ASP A 446 30.25 -27.92 15.19
CA ASP A 446 29.79 -28.03 13.80
C ASP A 446 28.29 -28.17 13.72
N THR A 447 27.71 -27.57 12.70
CA THR A 447 26.25 -27.51 12.48
C THR A 447 25.89 -27.88 11.06
N THR A 448 24.81 -28.64 10.89
CA THR A 448 24.14 -28.86 9.59
C THR A 448 23.00 -27.83 9.46
N VAL A 449 23.06 -26.96 8.46
CA VAL A 449 22.07 -25.89 8.29
C VAL A 449 21.26 -26.10 7.03
N ILE A 450 19.94 -26.05 7.15
CA ILE A 450 18.99 -26.21 6.04
C ILE A 450 18.18 -24.93 5.90
N ASP A 451 18.10 -24.36 4.69
CA ASP A 451 17.29 -23.16 4.41
C ASP A 451 16.60 -23.28 3.05
N PHE A 452 15.37 -22.77 2.98
CA PHE A 452 14.54 -22.80 1.77
C PHE A 452 14.76 -21.59 0.85
N SER A 453 15.44 -20.52 1.31
CA SER A 453 15.65 -19.28 0.56
C SER A 453 16.84 -19.38 -0.38
N SER A 454 16.59 -19.56 -1.68
CA SER A 454 17.65 -19.61 -2.69
C SER A 454 18.49 -18.34 -2.78
N SER A 455 17.89 -17.15 -2.56
CA SER A 455 18.60 -15.87 -2.56
C SER A 455 19.55 -15.73 -1.37
N ASN A 456 19.15 -16.20 -0.19
CA ASN A 456 20.02 -16.23 0.99
C ASN A 456 21.17 -17.19 0.80
N LEU A 457 20.93 -18.33 0.16
CA LEU A 457 21.96 -19.35 -0.08
C LEU A 457 23.10 -18.86 -0.97
N GLU A 458 22.78 -18.15 -2.06
CA GLU A 458 23.82 -17.60 -2.95
C GLU A 458 24.72 -16.60 -2.18
N MET A 459 24.09 -15.75 -1.38
CA MET A 459 24.82 -14.79 -0.54
C MET A 459 25.70 -15.50 0.51
N LEU A 460 25.16 -16.52 1.18
CA LEU A 460 25.89 -17.25 2.23
C LEU A 460 27.05 -18.08 1.67
N ARG A 461 26.88 -18.67 0.49
CA ARG A 461 27.96 -19.34 -0.24
C ARG A 461 29.08 -18.38 -0.64
N ALA A 462 28.75 -17.15 -1.05
CA ALA A 462 29.74 -16.11 -1.31
C ALA A 462 30.56 -15.75 -0.06
N PHE A 463 29.99 -15.93 1.14
CA PHE A 463 30.68 -15.78 2.44
C PHE A 463 31.33 -17.07 2.95
N ASN A 464 31.47 -18.08 2.10
CA ASN A 464 32.03 -19.40 2.43
C ASN A 464 31.30 -20.13 3.58
N MET A 465 29.99 -19.90 3.70
CA MET A 465 29.14 -20.60 4.67
C MET A 465 28.48 -21.81 3.99
N LYS A 466 28.63 -22.98 4.59
CA LYS A 466 28.01 -24.22 4.09
C LYS A 466 26.58 -24.30 4.61
N VAL A 467 25.62 -24.03 3.73
CA VAL A 467 24.17 -24.14 3.98
C VAL A 467 23.56 -24.94 2.85
N TYR A 468 22.71 -25.90 3.19
CA TYR A 468 22.04 -26.77 2.24
C TYR A 468 20.67 -26.22 1.87
N TYR A 469 20.34 -26.30 0.58
CA TYR A 469 19.03 -25.92 0.10
C TYR A 469 18.02 -27.00 0.39
N GLY A 470 16.89 -26.64 1.01
CA GLY A 470 15.75 -27.52 1.16
C GLY A 470 14.71 -27.06 2.18
N ASP A 471 13.57 -27.69 2.11
CA ASP A 471 12.47 -27.47 3.04
C ASP A 471 12.66 -28.33 4.29
N ALA A 472 13.08 -27.73 5.39
CA ALA A 472 13.33 -28.41 6.66
C ALA A 472 12.05 -29.00 7.31
N THR A 473 10.86 -28.72 6.79
CA THR A 473 9.62 -29.36 7.26
C THR A 473 9.43 -30.76 6.67
N ARG A 474 10.20 -31.11 5.64
CA ARG A 474 10.11 -32.41 4.97
C ARG A 474 10.90 -33.48 5.74
N PRO A 475 10.26 -34.60 6.10
CA PRO A 475 10.92 -35.69 6.83
C PRO A 475 12.11 -36.29 6.11
N ASP A 476 12.01 -36.51 4.79
CA ASP A 476 13.09 -37.08 3.97
C ASP A 476 14.37 -36.22 4.01
N LEU A 477 14.24 -34.90 4.05
CA LEU A 477 15.37 -34.01 4.12
C LEU A 477 16.02 -33.98 5.53
N LEU A 478 15.21 -34.10 6.58
CA LEU A 478 15.71 -34.22 7.95
C LEU A 478 16.50 -35.52 8.13
N HIS A 479 16.01 -36.65 7.58
CA HIS A 479 16.77 -37.90 7.56
C HIS A 479 18.07 -37.77 6.77
N ALA A 480 18.04 -37.12 5.59
CA ALA A 480 19.25 -36.84 4.83
C ALA A 480 20.25 -35.94 5.59
N ALA A 481 19.76 -35.07 6.46
CA ALA A 481 20.57 -34.21 7.34
C ALA A 481 21.15 -34.94 8.57
N GLY A 482 20.76 -36.19 8.78
CA GLY A 482 21.25 -37.01 9.88
C GLY A 482 20.46 -36.84 11.18
N ILE A 483 19.17 -36.55 11.11
CA ILE A 483 18.32 -36.31 12.31
C ILE A 483 18.28 -37.51 13.25
N ASP A 484 18.42 -38.74 12.73
CA ASP A 484 18.44 -39.98 13.51
C ASP A 484 19.60 -40.04 14.51
N SER A 485 20.71 -39.31 14.23
CA SER A 485 21.92 -39.27 15.05
C SER A 485 22.19 -37.88 15.65
N ALA A 486 21.31 -36.92 15.42
CA ALA A 486 21.43 -35.56 15.94
C ALA A 486 21.01 -35.50 17.41
N ASP A 487 21.74 -34.68 18.18
CA ASP A 487 21.41 -34.41 19.58
C ASP A 487 20.40 -33.25 19.71
N ILE A 488 20.52 -32.26 18.82
CA ILE A 488 19.75 -30.99 18.89
C ILE A 488 19.19 -30.62 17.51
N LEU A 489 17.92 -30.19 17.49
CA LEU A 489 17.30 -29.50 16.35
C LEU A 489 16.83 -28.11 16.75
N VAL A 490 17.45 -27.07 16.17
CA VAL A 490 17.02 -25.68 16.30
C VAL A 490 16.03 -25.36 15.19
N ILE A 491 14.77 -25.07 15.53
CA ILE A 491 13.71 -24.75 14.60
C ILE A 491 13.55 -23.22 14.53
N ALA A 492 14.13 -22.60 13.51
CA ALA A 492 14.16 -21.14 13.28
C ALA A 492 13.54 -20.74 11.93
N ILE A 493 12.67 -21.60 11.36
CA ILE A 493 11.93 -21.32 10.12
C ILE A 493 10.83 -20.28 10.35
N ASP A 494 10.26 -19.74 9.26
CA ASP A 494 9.12 -18.83 9.31
C ASP A 494 7.79 -19.60 9.23
N GLY A 495 6.71 -18.98 9.77
CA GLY A 495 5.35 -19.53 9.79
C GLY A 495 5.04 -20.34 11.05
N LYS A 496 4.05 -19.89 11.84
CA LYS A 496 3.63 -20.53 13.09
C LYS A 496 3.20 -21.99 12.87
N GLU A 497 2.39 -22.19 11.86
CA GLU A 497 1.81 -23.50 11.50
C GLU A 497 2.92 -24.50 11.16
N HIS A 498 3.87 -24.09 10.32
CA HIS A 498 5.00 -24.94 9.92
C HIS A 498 5.91 -25.33 11.09
N ILE A 499 6.19 -24.36 11.98
CA ILE A 499 6.99 -24.62 13.20
C ILE A 499 6.25 -25.61 14.09
N THR A 500 4.96 -25.40 14.33
CA THR A 500 4.14 -26.25 15.19
C THR A 500 3.99 -27.68 14.63
N GLU A 501 3.79 -27.82 13.31
CA GLU A 501 3.73 -29.11 12.62
C GLU A 501 5.06 -29.86 12.71
N LEU A 502 6.17 -29.17 12.47
CA LEU A 502 7.50 -29.77 12.58
C LEU A 502 7.80 -30.23 14.01
N VAL A 503 7.48 -29.41 15.02
CA VAL A 503 7.61 -29.81 16.44
C VAL A 503 6.78 -31.03 16.75
N ARG A 504 5.52 -31.07 16.31
CA ARG A 504 4.62 -32.22 16.53
C ARG A 504 5.12 -33.51 15.86
N TYR A 505 5.67 -33.38 14.66
CA TYR A 505 6.29 -34.48 13.96
C TYR A 505 7.51 -35.00 14.73
N MET A 506 8.43 -34.12 15.09
CA MET A 506 9.68 -34.48 15.78
C MET A 506 9.45 -35.10 17.14
N THR A 507 8.53 -34.56 17.92
CA THR A 507 8.18 -35.11 19.24
C THR A 507 7.67 -36.55 19.15
N LYS A 508 6.97 -36.92 18.08
CA LYS A 508 6.45 -38.26 17.87
C LYS A 508 7.49 -39.23 17.32
N THR A 509 8.31 -38.80 16.37
CA THR A 509 9.20 -39.67 15.59
C THR A 509 10.63 -39.72 16.14
N HIS A 510 11.14 -38.62 16.73
CA HIS A 510 12.50 -38.53 17.23
C HIS A 510 12.54 -37.94 18.66
N PRO A 511 11.95 -38.60 19.65
CA PRO A 511 11.84 -38.11 21.03
C PRO A 511 13.18 -37.94 21.74
N HIS A 512 14.27 -38.51 21.20
CA HIS A 512 15.62 -38.36 21.72
C HIS A 512 16.29 -37.05 21.35
N VAL A 513 15.79 -36.36 20.31
CA VAL A 513 16.36 -35.08 19.85
C VAL A 513 15.84 -33.94 20.71
N HIS A 514 16.74 -33.15 21.26
CA HIS A 514 16.37 -31.93 21.98
C HIS A 514 15.91 -30.85 21.01
N LEU A 515 14.65 -30.40 21.14
CA LEU A 515 14.03 -29.42 20.27
C LEU A 515 14.15 -28.03 20.90
N ILE A 516 14.75 -27.10 20.17
CA ILE A 516 14.76 -25.66 20.50
C ILE A 516 13.91 -24.97 19.44
N ALA A 517 12.72 -24.48 19.82
CA ALA A 517 11.80 -23.90 18.87
C ALA A 517 11.63 -22.38 19.06
N ARG A 518 11.70 -21.64 17.95
CA ARG A 518 11.37 -20.22 17.88
C ARG A 518 9.86 -20.02 17.94
N ALA A 519 9.39 -19.28 18.92
CA ALA A 519 8.01 -18.79 18.98
C ALA A 519 7.93 -17.36 18.41
N VAL A 520 6.98 -17.13 17.52
CA VAL A 520 6.75 -15.83 16.86
C VAL A 520 6.12 -14.83 17.84
N ASP A 521 5.19 -15.30 18.66
CA ASP A 521 4.52 -14.50 19.69
C ASP A 521 4.17 -15.33 20.93
N ARG A 522 3.46 -14.68 21.87
CA ARG A 522 3.09 -15.29 23.16
C ARG A 522 2.16 -16.48 23.00
N HIS A 523 1.18 -16.43 22.10
CA HIS A 523 0.21 -17.52 21.91
C HIS A 523 0.86 -18.74 21.27
N HIS A 524 1.80 -18.49 20.33
CA HIS A 524 2.56 -19.57 19.71
C HIS A 524 3.41 -20.39 20.72
N VAL A 525 3.80 -19.80 21.87
CA VAL A 525 4.44 -20.58 22.94
C VAL A 525 3.51 -21.67 23.47
N TYR A 526 2.23 -21.38 23.63
CA TYR A 526 1.24 -22.37 24.10
C TYR A 526 1.02 -23.48 23.07
N ASP A 527 0.95 -23.12 21.77
CA ASP A 527 0.82 -24.11 20.68
C ASP A 527 2.02 -25.05 20.63
N LEU A 528 3.24 -24.51 20.78
CA LEU A 528 4.48 -25.31 20.79
C LEU A 528 4.59 -26.18 22.04
N TRP A 529 4.16 -25.68 23.20
CA TRP A 529 4.11 -26.45 24.43
C TRP A 529 3.12 -27.61 24.32
N ALA A 530 1.93 -27.36 23.79
CA ALA A 530 0.94 -28.41 23.50
C ALA A 530 1.44 -29.42 22.47
N ALA A 531 2.25 -29.00 21.51
CA ALA A 531 2.91 -29.88 20.54
C ALA A 531 4.05 -30.71 21.12
N GLY A 532 4.47 -30.46 22.38
CA GLY A 532 5.48 -31.23 23.11
C GLY A 532 6.86 -30.59 23.20
N CYS A 533 7.09 -29.40 22.66
CA CYS A 533 8.35 -28.68 22.84
C CYS A 533 8.47 -28.11 24.26
N ARG A 534 9.67 -28.18 24.83
CA ARG A 534 9.95 -27.69 26.20
C ARG A 534 10.97 -26.56 26.22
N ASP A 535 11.77 -26.43 25.18
CA ASP A 535 12.73 -25.34 25.03
C ASP A 535 12.21 -24.38 23.93
N ILE A 536 11.52 -23.33 24.35
CA ILE A 536 10.82 -22.41 23.47
C ILE A 536 11.37 -20.99 23.69
N VAL A 537 11.88 -20.39 22.62
CA VAL A 537 12.48 -19.07 22.62
C VAL A 537 11.58 -18.09 21.87
N ARG A 538 11.11 -17.04 22.53
CA ARG A 538 10.34 -15.96 21.88
C ARG A 538 11.29 -15.05 21.10
N GLU A 539 11.06 -14.92 19.79
CA GLU A 539 11.95 -14.23 18.84
C GLU A 539 12.38 -12.83 19.28
N THR A 540 11.45 -12.04 19.82
CA THR A 540 11.68 -10.62 20.10
C THR A 540 11.84 -10.31 21.60
N PHE A 541 11.66 -11.29 22.48
CA PHE A 541 11.53 -11.04 23.92
C PHE A 541 12.81 -10.44 24.53
N ASP A 542 13.96 -11.07 24.31
CA ASP A 542 15.24 -10.61 24.90
C ASP A 542 15.67 -9.25 24.33
N SER A 543 15.46 -9.04 23.03
CA SER A 543 15.72 -7.75 22.40
C SER A 543 14.79 -6.64 22.93
N SER A 544 13.52 -6.97 23.21
CA SER A 544 12.55 -6.03 23.78
C SER A 544 12.90 -5.67 25.23
N LEU A 545 13.37 -6.62 26.02
CA LEU A 545 13.88 -6.34 27.36
C LEU A 545 15.08 -5.38 27.32
N ARG A 546 16.00 -5.57 26.37
CA ARG A 546 17.13 -4.66 26.18
C ARG A 546 16.67 -3.25 25.78
N ILE A 547 15.68 -3.14 24.89
CA ILE A 547 15.08 -1.83 24.50
C ILE A 547 14.47 -1.17 25.75
N GLY A 548 13.72 -1.90 26.56
CA GLY A 548 13.12 -1.39 27.81
C GLY A 548 14.18 -0.88 28.79
N ARG A 549 15.29 -1.61 28.96
CA ARG A 549 16.42 -1.16 29.80
C ARG A 549 17.05 0.13 29.27
N SER A 550 17.30 0.22 27.97
CA SER A 550 17.85 1.43 27.36
C SER A 550 16.93 2.64 27.57
N ALA A 551 15.62 2.43 27.46
CA ALA A 551 14.63 3.48 27.70
C ALA A 551 14.64 3.95 29.17
N LEU A 552 14.72 3.02 30.15
CA LEU A 552 14.82 3.36 31.57
C LEU A 552 16.07 4.19 31.88
N ILE A 553 17.21 3.82 31.30
CA ILE A 553 18.47 4.58 31.44
C ILE A 553 18.32 5.98 30.83
N ALA A 554 17.73 6.09 29.67
CA ALA A 554 17.47 7.39 29.01
C ALA A 554 16.52 8.28 29.82
N LEU A 555 15.61 7.69 30.61
CA LEU A 555 14.75 8.38 31.56
C LEU A 555 15.44 8.73 32.90
N GLY A 556 16.77 8.50 33.01
CA GLY A 556 17.55 8.87 34.19
C GLY A 556 17.67 7.79 35.26
N GLN A 557 17.25 6.55 35.00
CA GLN A 557 17.49 5.44 35.95
C GLN A 557 18.93 4.94 35.85
N SER A 558 19.51 4.47 36.95
CA SER A 558 20.82 3.83 36.93
C SER A 558 20.80 2.52 36.15
N GLU A 559 21.93 2.13 35.58
CA GLU A 559 22.06 0.87 34.81
C GLU A 559 21.72 -0.35 35.68
N ALA A 560 22.15 -0.36 36.95
CA ALA A 560 21.84 -1.42 37.90
C ALA A 560 20.34 -1.53 38.13
N LYS A 561 19.63 -0.40 38.36
CA LYS A 561 18.18 -0.39 38.57
C LYS A 561 17.40 -0.78 37.30
N ALA A 562 17.84 -0.34 36.14
CA ALA A 562 17.23 -0.74 34.86
C ALA A 562 17.39 -2.26 34.61
N GLN A 563 18.53 -2.84 34.98
CA GLN A 563 18.76 -4.28 34.92
C GLN A 563 17.88 -5.04 35.90
N GLN A 564 17.75 -4.57 37.15
CA GLN A 564 16.87 -5.17 38.16
C GLN A 564 15.41 -5.20 37.70
N VAL A 565 14.88 -4.08 37.19
CA VAL A 565 13.50 -3.99 36.65
C VAL A 565 13.30 -4.97 35.49
N SER A 566 14.28 -5.07 34.60
CA SER A 566 14.25 -6.02 33.46
C SER A 566 14.21 -7.48 33.94
N SER A 567 15.05 -7.85 34.90
CA SER A 567 15.12 -9.20 35.45
C SER A 567 13.83 -9.57 36.23
N LEU A 568 13.30 -8.61 36.97
CA LEU A 568 12.01 -8.80 37.62
C LEU A 568 10.88 -9.01 36.61
N PHE A 569 10.83 -8.20 35.56
CA PHE A 569 9.84 -8.35 34.51
C PHE A 569 9.94 -9.73 33.83
N GLU A 570 11.15 -10.20 33.53
CA GLU A 570 11.36 -11.51 32.93
C GLU A 570 10.79 -12.64 33.81
N LYS A 571 11.07 -12.61 35.12
CA LYS A 571 10.56 -13.60 36.09
C LYS A 571 9.02 -13.59 36.16
N VAL A 572 8.42 -12.41 36.25
CA VAL A 572 6.98 -12.23 36.28
C VAL A 572 6.32 -12.67 34.98
N ASP A 573 6.87 -12.30 33.82
CA ASP A 573 6.32 -12.70 32.54
C ASP A 573 6.37 -14.24 32.34
N ARG A 574 7.44 -14.90 32.76
CA ARG A 574 7.53 -16.37 32.75
C ARG A 574 6.46 -17.02 33.64
N ARG A 575 6.17 -16.44 34.82
CA ARG A 575 5.08 -16.89 35.67
C ARG A 575 3.72 -16.70 34.99
N PHE A 576 3.46 -15.52 34.44
CA PHE A 576 2.22 -15.21 33.72
C PHE A 576 1.99 -16.18 32.57
N MET A 577 3.05 -16.54 31.84
CA MET A 577 2.96 -17.52 30.77
C MET A 577 2.46 -18.89 31.26
N ARG A 578 2.91 -19.34 32.43
CA ARG A 578 2.47 -20.62 33.00
C ARG A 578 1.01 -20.56 33.48
N GLU A 579 0.64 -19.51 34.21
CA GLU A 579 -0.74 -19.34 34.73
C GLU A 579 -1.78 -19.17 33.61
N MET A 580 -1.36 -18.59 32.50
CA MET A 580 -2.23 -18.38 31.34
C MET A 580 -2.32 -19.62 30.43
N ALA A 581 -1.36 -20.55 30.51
CA ALA A 581 -1.34 -21.75 29.67
C ALA A 581 -2.57 -22.62 29.88
N ASP A 582 -3.04 -22.75 31.13
CA ASP A 582 -4.21 -23.56 31.49
C ASP A 582 -5.54 -22.91 31.06
N LEU A 583 -5.54 -21.61 30.78
CA LEU A 583 -6.72 -20.85 30.31
C LEU A 583 -6.73 -20.64 28.81
N TYR A 584 -5.65 -21.01 28.12
CA TYR A 584 -5.53 -20.83 26.69
C TYR A 584 -6.27 -21.93 25.93
N ASP A 585 -7.21 -21.50 25.09
CA ASP A 585 -7.94 -22.36 24.16
C ASP A 585 -7.58 -21.95 22.72
N PRO A 586 -6.95 -22.84 21.93
CA PRO A 586 -6.57 -22.53 20.55
C PRO A 586 -7.75 -22.33 19.60
N GLU A 587 -8.96 -22.82 19.96
CA GLU A 587 -10.17 -22.65 19.14
C GLU A 587 -10.93 -21.35 19.42
N VAL A 588 -10.60 -20.65 20.53
CA VAL A 588 -11.26 -19.41 20.94
C VAL A 588 -10.29 -18.24 20.90
N LEU A 589 -10.69 -17.15 20.22
CA LEU A 589 -9.86 -15.96 20.20
C LEU A 589 -9.64 -15.42 21.62
N PRO A 590 -8.40 -15.07 22.03
CA PRO A 590 -8.08 -14.71 23.42
C PRO A 590 -8.97 -13.62 24.02
N HIS A 591 -9.37 -12.61 23.23
CA HIS A 591 -10.27 -11.54 23.67
C HIS A 591 -11.75 -11.98 23.80
N GLN A 592 -12.10 -13.15 23.30
CA GLN A 592 -13.44 -13.74 23.41
C GLN A 592 -13.54 -14.78 24.55
N ASN A 593 -12.40 -15.12 25.19
CA ASN A 593 -12.35 -15.99 26.35
C ASN A 593 -12.43 -15.15 27.64
N PRO A 594 -13.57 -15.10 28.36
CA PRO A 594 -13.73 -14.23 29.53
C PRO A 594 -12.78 -14.58 30.68
N ALA A 595 -12.48 -15.87 30.90
CA ALA A 595 -11.55 -16.31 31.93
C ALA A 595 -10.12 -15.84 31.61
N TYR A 596 -9.71 -15.96 30.36
CA TYR A 596 -8.41 -15.47 29.88
C TYR A 596 -8.28 -13.95 30.06
N VAL A 597 -9.29 -13.18 29.62
CA VAL A 597 -9.30 -11.70 29.71
C VAL A 597 -9.26 -11.25 31.18
N SER A 598 -10.10 -11.84 32.04
CA SER A 598 -10.14 -11.48 33.48
C SER A 598 -8.78 -11.73 34.15
N LYS A 599 -8.14 -12.86 33.84
CA LYS A 599 -6.82 -13.19 34.38
C LYS A 599 -5.71 -12.26 33.88
N VAL A 600 -5.74 -11.85 32.60
CA VAL A 600 -4.80 -10.86 32.06
C VAL A 600 -4.92 -9.52 32.77
N ILE A 601 -6.15 -9.06 33.07
CA ILE A 601 -6.39 -7.81 33.78
C ILE A 601 -5.83 -7.92 35.21
N GLU A 602 -6.17 -8.99 35.94
CA GLU A 602 -5.68 -9.26 37.30
C GLU A 602 -4.14 -9.22 37.36
N LEU A 603 -3.48 -9.95 36.45
CA LEU A 603 -2.03 -10.04 36.43
C LEU A 603 -1.35 -8.71 36.06
N ASN A 604 -1.95 -7.91 35.20
CA ASN A 604 -1.44 -6.58 34.86
C ASN A 604 -1.58 -5.60 36.04
N GLU A 605 -2.68 -5.67 36.81
CA GLU A 605 -2.86 -4.85 38.00
C GLU A 605 -1.90 -5.27 39.11
N GLU A 606 -1.66 -6.56 39.27
CA GLU A 606 -0.68 -7.08 40.23
C GLU A 606 0.73 -6.60 39.89
N TRP A 607 1.12 -6.69 38.63
CA TRP A 607 2.39 -6.17 38.11
C TRP A 607 2.56 -4.67 38.38
N ALA A 608 1.55 -3.87 38.03
CA ALA A 608 1.59 -2.42 38.24
C ALA A 608 1.74 -2.07 39.74
N ARG A 609 1.10 -2.82 40.63
CA ARG A 609 1.26 -2.66 42.10
C ARG A 609 2.68 -3.01 42.54
N GLN A 610 3.22 -4.15 42.13
CA GLN A 610 4.56 -4.61 42.52
C GLN A 610 5.67 -3.66 42.04
N ILE A 611 5.55 -3.10 40.84
CA ILE A 611 6.51 -2.07 40.38
C ILE A 611 6.40 -0.80 41.22
N LYS A 612 5.16 -0.30 41.44
CA LYS A 612 4.93 0.95 42.16
C LYS A 612 5.46 0.88 43.58
N ASP A 613 5.16 -0.20 44.30
CA ASP A 613 5.56 -0.38 45.70
C ASP A 613 7.07 -0.46 45.87
N LYS A 614 7.77 -1.11 44.92
CA LYS A 614 9.25 -1.24 44.94
C LYS A 614 10.00 -0.04 44.38
N THR A 615 9.43 0.66 43.39
CA THR A 615 10.03 1.88 42.85
C THR A 615 9.91 3.05 43.85
N LEU A 616 8.89 3.06 44.68
CA LEU A 616 8.70 4.06 45.74
C LEU A 616 9.44 3.72 47.05
N ALA A 617 9.70 2.43 47.32
CA ALA A 617 10.39 2.00 48.54
C ALA A 617 11.91 2.15 48.49
N SER A 618 12.49 2.35 47.31
CA SER A 618 13.93 2.48 47.14
C SER A 618 14.33 3.77 46.40
N GLN A 619 14.30 4.89 47.13
CA GLN A 619 15.07 6.04 46.68
C GLN A 619 16.59 5.86 46.91
N ASP A 620 17.02 4.93 47.79
CA ASP A 620 18.43 4.79 48.19
C ASP A 620 18.99 3.36 48.39
N ASP A 621 18.21 2.27 48.25
CA ASP A 621 18.74 0.91 48.46
C ASP A 621 18.70 0.05 47.19
N GLU A 622 19.86 -0.50 46.77
CA GLU A 622 19.99 -1.56 45.78
C GLU A 622 19.25 -2.82 46.31
N LEU A 623 18.28 -3.32 45.56
CA LEU A 623 17.62 -4.59 45.85
C LEU A 623 18.69 -5.70 45.86
N SER A 624 18.84 -6.40 47.00
CA SER A 624 19.80 -7.50 47.10
C SER A 624 19.38 -8.68 46.21
N GLU A 625 20.35 -9.49 45.74
CA GLU A 625 20.06 -10.75 45.03
C GLU A 625 19.12 -11.65 45.83
N GLU A 626 19.20 -11.62 47.15
CA GLU A 626 18.34 -12.36 48.10
C GLU A 626 16.87 -11.87 48.07
N ASP A 627 16.63 -10.56 47.84
CA ASP A 627 15.28 -10.01 47.69
C ASP A 627 14.67 -10.38 46.32
N ILE A 628 15.51 -10.50 45.32
CA ILE A 628 15.12 -10.94 43.94
C ILE A 628 14.81 -12.44 43.97
N GLU A 629 15.56 -13.24 44.72
CA GLU A 629 15.38 -14.68 44.86
C GLU A 629 14.15 -15.00 45.78
N LYS A 630 13.96 -14.30 46.88
CA LYS A 630 12.76 -14.40 47.74
C LYS A 630 11.48 -14.04 46.97
N LEU A 631 11.52 -13.12 46.02
CA LEU A 631 10.38 -12.82 45.14
C LEU A 631 10.11 -13.93 44.13
N GLY A 632 11.13 -14.65 43.72
CA GLY A 632 11.00 -15.90 42.93
C GLY A 632 10.43 -17.04 43.79
N ASP A 633 10.89 -17.19 45.04
CA ASP A 633 10.60 -18.34 45.89
C ASP A 633 9.27 -18.23 46.65
N ILE A 634 8.78 -17.04 47.02
CA ILE A 634 7.45 -16.86 47.62
C ILE A 634 6.34 -17.45 46.75
N TYR A 635 6.60 -17.62 45.47
CA TYR A 635 5.65 -18.15 44.50
C TYR A 635 5.97 -19.56 43.96
N LEU A 636 7.12 -20.12 44.37
CA LEU A 636 7.47 -21.52 44.07
C LEU A 636 6.99 -22.49 45.20
N SER A 637 6.54 -21.99 46.34
CA SER A 637 6.22 -22.77 47.54
C SER A 637 4.75 -23.11 47.72
N ASN A 638 3.93 -23.15 46.69
CA ASN A 638 2.62 -23.78 46.78
C ASN A 638 2.54 -25.00 45.85
N PRO A 639 2.92 -26.19 46.33
CA PRO A 639 2.54 -27.43 45.66
C PRO A 639 1.09 -27.71 45.99
N THR A 640 0.17 -27.41 45.11
CA THR A 640 -1.13 -28.10 45.14
C THR A 640 -0.88 -29.54 44.76
N ASN A 641 -0.98 -30.41 45.78
CA ASN A 641 -1.19 -31.83 45.64
C ASN A 641 -2.42 -32.10 44.79
N GLY A 642 -2.27 -32.95 43.75
CA GLY A 642 -3.36 -33.53 43.00
C GLY A 642 -2.89 -33.95 41.64
#